data_47c145b1cbf104754a92761062fe4e30
#
_entry.id   47c145b1cbf104754a92761062fe4e30
#
_cell.length_a   1.000
_cell.length_b   1.000
_cell.length_c   1.000
_cell.angle_alpha   90.00
_cell.angle_beta   90.00
_cell.angle_gamma   90.00
#
_symmetry.space_group_name_H-M   'P 1'
#
loop_
_entity.id
_entity.type
_entity.pdbx_description
1 polymer ?
#
loop_
_entity_poly.entity_id
_entity_poly.type
_entity_poly.pdbx_seq_one_letter_code
_entity_poly.pdbx_strand_id
1 'polypeptide(L)'
;MKKILFGMMLSALPFMLSAQYTGKVFVDNNRNGVFDRGERPMKGVAVSDGLNVVQTDANGSFSLPGHKKNRFVFITTPSGFKTLNAYYQRIDGTDKQYNFGLLPYDGGIKADGSHSFAHISDTEIGTTAGQEEWIASMRGYAANEHLAFIIHTGDICYAGGLRSHIKVMNSANMPETQMFYTIGNHDLVSGKYGEELFESLYGPTFYSFEVGNVHYIVTPMYGGDYMPSYRRKDVYRWLENDLKYVPKTKAIYVFNHSIADDMENFRLPLDDGKYIDLPEHNLKAWLYGHWHVNHIYRHAKTGVYSICSSTPVYGGIDHASSGWRVMNIDSRGDFTSEMRYTYVNKSMAIASIHNQQAFADAQGVVPLSVNVYSAEAKVKKMTYTVTYAGKKIVANAPMHQNTDFNWAADMRLNGVPSGQYVSLVVEAVYSNGEVSKCRQSLCYHAEAARQVIVDKPWTNLMGNAAHTGCCRDTIADMQLAWVRNVGENIYMTSPLIHDGAVYVATTDENEIGKASVVKMDAVTGNIIWRYRTKSSVRNSIAIECGKVFAQDVSGHLYAIDAMKGSLVWEKDMQVGVTPPINDGLIAANGVLYAGTGKQLCAYDAATGKQLWQNTAWNRGEGCTATLSFGDNGVLIGHAHWGALHANDAATGKHLWASTDGELWQRSSSPAMWGDVMYLVSMRYLFVIESRTGKVIVRKKLNYDANVSTVPLVTDKEIIFGTSDNGILALDRSTYEEKWHFKTGTAIISSAPYTGNHPATVETSALLVGNTVLMGASDGYIYAIDRTNGRLQWRHFVGAPVFASMAVSGNTVFAVDFSGNVYAFSGELKPCKSGK
;
A
#
# COMPACT_ATOMS: atom_id res chain seq x y z
N MET A 1 91.99 3.91 -29.45
CA MET A 1 90.82 3.94 -30.31
C MET A 1 89.84 2.84 -29.90
N LYS A 2 88.82 3.18 -29.09
CA LYS A 2 87.78 2.27 -28.65
C LYS A 2 86.48 2.69 -29.39
N LYS A 3 85.92 1.82 -30.23
CA LYS A 3 84.59 2.02 -30.86
C LYS A 3 83.53 1.65 -29.87
N ILE A 4 82.63 2.62 -29.56
CA ILE A 4 81.42 2.43 -28.79
C ILE A 4 80.30 2.08 -29.78
N LEU A 5 79.76 0.86 -29.66
CA LEU A 5 78.53 0.43 -30.40
C LEU A 5 77.33 0.83 -29.60
N PHE A 6 76.44 1.72 -30.15
CA PHE A 6 75.14 2.08 -29.60
C PHE A 6 74.09 1.09 -30.09
N GLY A 7 73.71 0.16 -29.22
CA GLY A 7 72.56 -0.71 -29.46
C GLY A 7 71.29 -0.02 -29.19
N MET A 8 70.43 0.28 -30.18
CA MET A 8 69.05 0.67 -30.01
C MET A 8 68.20 -0.53 -29.49
N MET A 9 67.82 -0.49 -28.24
CA MET A 9 66.80 -1.38 -27.71
C MET A 9 65.44 -0.83 -28.12
N LEU A 10 64.78 -1.43 -29.11
CA LEU A 10 63.35 -1.22 -29.38
C LEU A 10 62.58 -1.88 -28.26
N SER A 11 62.03 -1.08 -27.33
CA SER A 11 61.06 -1.54 -26.37
C SER A 11 59.72 -1.76 -27.10
N ALA A 12 59.41 -3.01 -27.44
CA ALA A 12 58.09 -3.42 -27.84
C ALA A 12 57.17 -3.31 -26.59
N LEU A 13 56.39 -2.23 -26.50
CA LEU A 13 55.25 -2.20 -25.62
C LEU A 13 54.28 -3.29 -26.08
N PRO A 14 53.85 -4.20 -25.21
CA PRO A 14 52.80 -5.11 -25.55
C PRO A 14 51.49 -4.28 -25.71
N PHE A 15 51.04 -4.14 -26.93
CA PHE A 15 49.65 -3.81 -27.19
C PHE A 15 48.82 -4.93 -26.60
N MET A 16 48.27 -4.72 -25.41
CA MET A 16 47.18 -5.56 -24.94
C MET A 16 46.03 -5.33 -25.94
N LEU A 17 45.81 -6.25 -26.85
CA LEU A 17 44.57 -6.31 -27.59
C LEU A 17 43.46 -6.44 -26.56
N SER A 18 42.73 -5.37 -26.36
CA SER A 18 41.43 -5.38 -25.63
C SER A 18 40.53 -6.34 -26.39
N ALA A 19 39.95 -7.27 -25.70
CA ALA A 19 38.96 -8.19 -26.28
C ALA A 19 37.88 -7.38 -26.97
N GLN A 20 37.57 -7.71 -28.22
CA GLN A 20 36.58 -7.04 -29.02
C GLN A 20 35.34 -7.95 -29.16
N TYR A 21 34.19 -7.47 -28.74
CA TYR A 21 32.90 -8.18 -28.91
C TYR A 21 32.17 -7.57 -30.08
N THR A 22 31.77 -8.41 -31.05
CA THR A 22 31.08 -7.98 -32.25
C THR A 22 29.74 -8.70 -32.38
N GLY A 23 28.82 -8.15 -33.12
CA GLY A 23 27.55 -8.78 -33.39
C GLY A 23 26.60 -7.91 -34.23
N LYS A 24 25.38 -8.36 -34.35
CA LYS A 24 24.31 -7.68 -35.07
C LYS A 24 23.01 -7.62 -34.28
N VAL A 25 22.28 -6.53 -34.49
CA VAL A 25 20.88 -6.40 -34.04
C VAL A 25 20.00 -6.29 -35.29
N PHE A 26 18.96 -7.09 -35.35
CA PHE A 26 18.09 -7.22 -36.54
C PHE A 26 16.67 -7.63 -36.15
N VAL A 27 15.71 -7.39 -37.07
CA VAL A 27 14.35 -7.91 -36.92
C VAL A 27 14.36 -9.35 -37.43
N ASP A 28 14.12 -10.27 -36.52
CA ASP A 28 14.15 -11.71 -36.78
C ASP A 28 12.74 -12.21 -37.18
N ASN A 29 12.49 -12.23 -38.46
CA ASN A 29 11.17 -12.55 -39.01
C ASN A 29 10.80 -14.04 -38.87
N ASN A 30 11.79 -14.93 -38.95
CA ASN A 30 11.57 -16.38 -38.93
C ASN A 30 11.82 -16.99 -37.53
N ARG A 31 12.25 -16.18 -36.55
CA ARG A 31 12.46 -16.53 -35.14
C ARG A 31 13.53 -17.61 -34.92
N ASN A 32 14.56 -17.63 -35.73
CA ASN A 32 15.64 -18.61 -35.63
C ASN A 32 16.89 -18.10 -34.87
N GLY A 33 16.96 -16.81 -34.52
CA GLY A 33 18.08 -16.18 -33.84
C GLY A 33 19.31 -15.91 -34.73
N VAL A 34 19.19 -16.11 -36.04
CA VAL A 34 20.27 -15.95 -37.01
C VAL A 34 19.86 -14.85 -38.01
N PHE A 35 20.80 -13.98 -38.34
CA PHE A 35 20.55 -12.93 -39.34
C PHE A 35 20.55 -13.52 -40.75
N ASP A 36 19.35 -13.58 -41.36
CA ASP A 36 19.16 -14.19 -42.67
C ASP A 36 18.98 -13.12 -43.78
N ARG A 37 19.13 -13.60 -45.02
CA ARG A 37 18.92 -12.75 -46.21
C ARG A 37 17.47 -12.26 -46.27
N GLY A 38 17.28 -10.93 -46.25
CA GLY A 38 15.98 -10.28 -46.33
C GLY A 38 15.46 -9.81 -44.98
N GLU A 39 16.15 -10.11 -43.91
CA GLU A 39 15.84 -9.56 -42.60
C GLU A 39 16.38 -8.12 -42.48
N ARG A 40 15.68 -7.30 -41.71
CA ARG A 40 15.98 -5.89 -41.57
C ARG A 40 17.01 -5.65 -40.47
N PRO A 41 18.21 -5.13 -40.78
CA PRO A 41 19.15 -4.72 -39.73
C PRO A 41 18.59 -3.52 -38.95
N MET A 42 18.91 -3.45 -37.66
CA MET A 42 18.47 -2.37 -36.78
C MET A 42 19.62 -1.40 -36.52
N LYS A 43 19.54 -0.20 -37.11
CA LYS A 43 20.49 0.90 -36.88
C LYS A 43 20.15 1.64 -35.57
N GLY A 44 21.15 2.12 -34.83
CA GLY A 44 21.02 3.03 -33.70
C GLY A 44 20.58 2.36 -32.41
N VAL A 45 20.61 1.03 -32.34
CA VAL A 45 20.35 0.31 -31.08
C VAL A 45 21.60 0.40 -30.20
N ALA A 46 21.45 0.86 -28.96
CA ALA A 46 22.55 0.89 -28.01
C ALA A 46 22.90 -0.55 -27.55
N VAL A 47 24.19 -0.86 -27.55
CA VAL A 47 24.75 -2.14 -27.14
C VAL A 47 25.85 -1.88 -26.13
N SER A 48 25.90 -2.66 -25.07
CA SER A 48 26.84 -2.46 -23.96
C SER A 48 27.53 -3.75 -23.54
N ASP A 49 28.75 -3.59 -22.98
CA ASP A 49 29.49 -4.63 -22.29
C ASP A 49 29.49 -4.46 -20.75
N GLY A 50 28.65 -3.54 -20.25
CA GLY A 50 28.57 -3.18 -18.83
C GLY A 50 29.45 -1.98 -18.42
N LEU A 51 30.19 -1.39 -19.37
CA LEU A 51 30.92 -0.12 -19.24
C LEU A 51 30.77 0.71 -20.52
N ASN A 52 31.23 0.14 -21.62
CA ASN A 52 31.18 0.79 -22.93
C ASN A 52 29.78 0.64 -23.51
N VAL A 53 29.28 1.70 -24.16
CA VAL A 53 28.03 1.70 -24.89
C VAL A 53 28.32 2.23 -26.30
N VAL A 54 27.87 1.50 -27.30
CA VAL A 54 27.97 1.88 -28.71
C VAL A 54 26.60 1.74 -29.38
N GLN A 55 26.42 2.41 -30.50
CA GLN A 55 25.22 2.21 -31.33
C GLN A 55 25.53 1.33 -32.54
N THR A 56 24.58 0.51 -32.95
CA THR A 56 24.65 -0.26 -34.19
C THR A 56 24.69 0.65 -35.40
N ASP A 57 25.48 0.26 -36.40
CA ASP A 57 25.60 0.96 -37.68
C ASP A 57 24.40 0.73 -38.63
N ALA A 58 24.48 1.18 -39.87
CA ALA A 58 23.42 1.00 -40.85
C ALA A 58 23.15 -0.46 -41.22
N ASN A 59 24.10 -1.35 -40.97
CA ASN A 59 24.00 -2.79 -41.23
C ASN A 59 23.58 -3.55 -39.94
N GLY A 60 23.18 -2.83 -38.88
CA GLY A 60 22.87 -3.40 -37.56
C GLY A 60 24.08 -3.92 -36.81
N SER A 61 25.30 -3.68 -37.26
CA SER A 61 26.54 -4.23 -36.69
C SER A 61 27.09 -3.33 -35.58
N PHE A 62 27.71 -3.94 -34.58
CA PHE A 62 28.39 -3.24 -33.50
C PHE A 62 29.74 -3.88 -33.17
N SER A 63 30.57 -3.11 -32.48
CA SER A 63 31.89 -3.57 -31.96
C SER A 63 32.16 -2.89 -30.63
N LEU A 64 32.34 -3.68 -29.56
CA LEU A 64 32.64 -3.23 -28.21
C LEU A 64 34.09 -3.56 -27.84
N PRO A 65 34.82 -2.64 -27.20
CA PRO A 65 36.23 -2.87 -26.86
C PRO A 65 36.45 -3.90 -25.75
N GLY A 66 35.39 -4.15 -24.92
CA GLY A 66 35.51 -5.00 -23.73
C GLY A 66 36.24 -4.32 -22.57
N HIS A 67 36.12 -4.88 -21.39
CA HIS A 67 36.88 -4.48 -20.19
C HIS A 67 36.99 -5.65 -19.19
N LYS A 68 37.82 -5.47 -18.15
CA LYS A 68 38.18 -6.57 -17.22
C LYS A 68 37.04 -7.15 -16.40
N LYS A 69 35.92 -6.44 -16.26
CA LYS A 69 34.76 -6.85 -15.44
C LYS A 69 33.54 -7.23 -16.26
N ASN A 70 33.63 -7.25 -17.59
CA ASN A 70 32.50 -7.58 -18.43
C ASN A 70 32.11 -9.05 -18.30
N ARG A 71 30.81 -9.28 -18.08
CA ARG A 71 30.22 -10.61 -18.00
C ARG A 71 29.10 -10.81 -19.00
N PHE A 72 28.58 -9.75 -19.56
CA PHE A 72 27.50 -9.77 -20.53
C PHE A 72 27.76 -8.79 -21.68
N VAL A 73 27.20 -9.12 -22.84
CA VAL A 73 26.85 -8.16 -23.88
C VAL A 73 25.34 -8.03 -23.85
N PHE A 74 24.81 -6.83 -23.79
CA PHE A 74 23.37 -6.57 -23.73
C PHE A 74 22.97 -5.34 -24.56
N ILE A 75 21.71 -5.29 -24.96
CA ILE A 75 21.15 -4.19 -25.73
C ILE A 75 20.15 -3.39 -24.90
N THR A 76 20.06 -2.09 -25.18
CA THR A 76 18.90 -1.29 -24.82
C THR A 76 17.78 -1.65 -25.79
N THR A 77 16.84 -2.51 -25.35
CA THR A 77 15.74 -2.96 -26.21
C THR A 77 14.95 -1.74 -26.71
N PRO A 78 14.84 -1.52 -28.03
CA PRO A 78 14.17 -0.35 -28.55
C PRO A 78 12.65 -0.47 -28.42
N SER A 79 11.96 0.68 -28.28
CA SER A 79 10.50 0.74 -28.23
C SER A 79 9.87 0.10 -29.46
N GLY A 80 8.76 -0.62 -29.26
CA GLY A 80 8.05 -1.35 -30.32
C GLY A 80 8.65 -2.73 -30.65
N PHE A 81 9.61 -3.18 -29.86
CA PHE A 81 10.23 -4.50 -30.01
C PHE A 81 10.38 -5.21 -28.68
N LYS A 82 10.48 -6.53 -28.77
CA LYS A 82 11.01 -7.42 -27.71
C LYS A 82 12.10 -8.32 -28.30
N THR A 83 12.98 -8.80 -27.48
CA THR A 83 14.01 -9.75 -27.91
C THR A 83 13.41 -11.14 -28.12
N LEU A 84 13.93 -11.91 -29.07
CA LEU A 84 13.53 -13.27 -29.33
C LEU A 84 13.76 -14.15 -28.07
N ASN A 85 14.95 -14.06 -27.48
CA ASN A 85 15.35 -14.80 -26.29
C ASN A 85 15.49 -13.85 -25.08
N ALA A 86 16.70 -13.29 -24.90
CA ALA A 86 16.99 -12.31 -23.85
C ALA A 86 17.66 -11.08 -24.45
N TYR A 87 17.52 -9.94 -23.78
CA TYR A 87 18.21 -8.70 -24.16
C TYR A 87 19.71 -8.72 -23.84
N TYR A 88 20.22 -9.84 -23.32
CA TYR A 88 21.61 -10.04 -22.95
C TYR A 88 22.13 -11.41 -23.37
N GLN A 89 23.42 -11.53 -23.53
CA GLN A 89 24.15 -12.78 -23.69
C GLN A 89 25.37 -12.80 -22.78
N ARG A 90 25.60 -13.93 -22.09
CA ARG A 90 26.77 -14.09 -21.22
C ARG A 90 28.05 -14.23 -22.06
N ILE A 91 29.09 -13.55 -21.63
CA ILE A 91 30.42 -13.64 -22.26
C ILE A 91 31.08 -14.93 -21.81
N ASP A 92 31.34 -15.84 -22.78
CA ASP A 92 31.98 -17.13 -22.58
C ASP A 92 33.23 -17.33 -23.46
N GLY A 93 33.57 -16.30 -24.25
CA GLY A 93 34.76 -16.29 -25.12
C GLY A 93 34.81 -15.03 -25.98
N THR A 94 36.00 -14.71 -26.50
CA THR A 94 36.22 -13.50 -27.31
C THR A 94 35.86 -13.67 -28.79
N ASP A 95 35.78 -14.90 -29.28
CA ASP A 95 35.57 -15.22 -30.70
C ASP A 95 34.10 -15.38 -31.07
N LYS A 96 33.16 -15.20 -30.11
CA LYS A 96 31.75 -15.35 -30.33
C LYS A 96 31.14 -14.08 -30.87
N GLN A 97 30.23 -14.21 -31.83
CA GLN A 97 29.34 -13.12 -32.25
C GLN A 97 28.12 -13.06 -31.37
N TYR A 98 27.80 -11.87 -30.89
CA TYR A 98 26.64 -11.57 -30.02
C TYR A 98 25.51 -10.98 -30.86
N ASN A 99 24.66 -11.83 -31.41
CA ASN A 99 23.58 -11.42 -32.27
C ASN A 99 22.26 -11.33 -31.48
N PHE A 100 21.46 -10.29 -31.75
CA PHE A 100 20.17 -10.05 -31.11
C PHE A 100 19.06 -9.94 -32.14
N GLY A 101 18.22 -10.98 -32.19
CA GLY A 101 16.99 -10.98 -32.98
C GLY A 101 15.90 -10.23 -32.22
N LEU A 102 15.25 -9.28 -32.88
CA LEU A 102 14.15 -8.51 -32.34
C LEU A 102 12.83 -8.90 -33.02
N LEU A 103 11.77 -9.02 -32.22
CA LEU A 103 10.42 -9.26 -32.70
C LEU A 103 9.60 -7.96 -32.53
N PRO A 104 8.81 -7.57 -33.53
CA PRO A 104 7.84 -6.50 -33.36
C PRO A 104 6.93 -6.79 -32.18
N TYR A 105 6.72 -5.80 -31.33
CA TYR A 105 5.92 -5.92 -30.11
C TYR A 105 5.35 -4.56 -29.74
N ASP A 106 4.04 -4.41 -29.87
CA ASP A 106 3.37 -3.18 -29.52
C ASP A 106 3.20 -3.01 -28.01
N GLY A 107 3.11 -4.14 -27.25
CA GLY A 107 3.13 -4.17 -25.79
C GLY A 107 2.19 -3.16 -25.13
N GLY A 108 1.01 -2.92 -25.70
CA GLY A 108 0.08 -1.92 -25.20
C GLY A 108 0.55 -0.46 -25.41
N ILE A 109 1.61 -0.22 -26.21
CA ILE A 109 2.08 1.12 -26.55
C ILE A 109 1.12 1.72 -27.57
N LYS A 110 0.54 2.89 -27.25
CA LYS A 110 -0.34 3.61 -28.15
C LYS A 110 0.46 4.37 -29.21
N ALA A 111 -0.23 4.80 -30.27
CA ALA A 111 0.39 5.52 -31.38
C ALA A 111 1.12 6.82 -30.98
N ASP A 112 0.70 7.46 -29.89
CA ASP A 112 1.34 8.65 -29.32
C ASP A 112 2.50 8.34 -28.38
N GLY A 113 2.82 7.07 -28.15
CA GLY A 113 3.86 6.57 -27.22
C GLY A 113 3.41 6.41 -25.79
N SER A 114 2.16 6.73 -25.47
CA SER A 114 1.62 6.47 -24.12
C SER A 114 1.46 4.98 -23.87
N HIS A 115 1.67 4.55 -22.61
CA HIS A 115 1.63 3.16 -22.22
C HIS A 115 1.45 3.02 -20.72
N SER A 116 1.22 1.80 -20.23
CA SER A 116 1.14 1.50 -18.80
C SER A 116 2.06 0.35 -18.41
N PHE A 117 2.57 0.38 -17.18
CA PHE A 117 3.37 -0.71 -16.64
C PHE A 117 3.03 -0.96 -15.16
N ALA A 118 3.33 -2.16 -14.66
CA ALA A 118 3.20 -2.49 -13.24
C ALA A 118 4.54 -2.47 -12.53
N HIS A 119 4.56 -1.93 -11.31
CA HIS A 119 5.68 -1.93 -10.38
C HIS A 119 5.34 -2.82 -9.18
N ILE A 120 6.17 -3.83 -8.96
CA ILE A 120 6.14 -4.72 -7.79
C ILE A 120 7.50 -4.74 -7.12
N SER A 121 7.52 -5.09 -5.84
CA SER A 121 8.75 -5.21 -5.04
C SER A 121 8.56 -6.19 -3.89
N ASP A 122 9.66 -6.62 -3.30
CA ASP A 122 9.70 -7.29 -1.99
C ASP A 122 8.73 -8.48 -1.90
N THR A 123 8.73 -9.35 -2.92
CA THR A 123 7.82 -10.51 -2.96
C THR A 123 8.20 -11.59 -1.96
N GLU A 124 9.47 -11.71 -1.61
CA GLU A 124 10.03 -12.57 -0.56
C GLU A 124 9.48 -14.00 -0.56
N ILE A 125 9.23 -14.56 -1.73
CA ILE A 125 8.67 -15.91 -1.83
C ILE A 125 9.76 -16.98 -1.63
N GLY A 126 9.59 -17.84 -0.62
CA GLY A 126 10.51 -18.96 -0.40
C GLY A 126 10.22 -20.19 -1.28
N THR A 127 8.98 -20.32 -1.77
CA THR A 127 8.48 -21.45 -2.54
C THR A 127 7.49 -21.00 -3.61
N THR A 128 7.23 -21.85 -4.61
CA THR A 128 6.20 -21.59 -5.63
C THR A 128 4.79 -21.86 -5.12
N ALA A 129 4.63 -22.71 -4.13
CA ALA A 129 3.33 -23.06 -3.56
C ALA A 129 2.70 -21.87 -2.84
N GLY A 130 1.40 -21.64 -3.09
CA GLY A 130 0.64 -20.54 -2.49
C GLY A 130 0.86 -19.19 -3.18
N GLN A 131 1.55 -19.15 -4.32
CA GLN A 131 1.78 -17.92 -5.09
C GLN A 131 0.86 -17.78 -6.31
N GLU A 132 0.11 -18.84 -6.61
CA GLU A 132 -0.63 -18.97 -7.86
C GLU A 132 -1.67 -17.87 -8.05
N GLU A 133 -2.35 -17.47 -6.98
CA GLU A 133 -3.49 -16.55 -7.04
C GLU A 133 -3.08 -15.10 -7.33
N TRP A 134 -2.11 -14.54 -6.60
CA TRP A 134 -1.70 -13.17 -6.88
C TRP A 134 -0.98 -13.06 -8.23
N ILE A 135 -0.23 -14.10 -8.64
CA ILE A 135 0.43 -14.15 -9.95
C ILE A 135 -0.61 -14.25 -11.07
N ALA A 136 -1.66 -15.08 -10.90
CA ALA A 136 -2.74 -15.19 -11.87
C ALA A 136 -3.49 -13.85 -12.01
N SER A 137 -3.77 -13.17 -10.91
CA SER A 137 -4.41 -11.86 -10.90
C SER A 137 -3.58 -10.83 -11.67
N MET A 138 -2.27 -10.78 -11.44
CA MET A 138 -1.37 -9.87 -12.14
C MET A 138 -1.27 -10.20 -13.63
N ARG A 139 -1.19 -11.49 -13.98
CA ARG A 139 -1.17 -11.95 -15.38
C ARG A 139 -2.47 -11.58 -16.09
N GLY A 140 -3.61 -11.83 -15.46
CA GLY A 140 -4.92 -11.44 -15.99
C GLY A 140 -5.03 -9.93 -16.21
N TYR A 141 -4.59 -9.13 -15.24
CA TYR A 141 -4.58 -7.68 -15.35
C TYR A 141 -3.65 -7.19 -16.48
N ALA A 142 -2.44 -7.72 -16.53
CA ALA A 142 -1.47 -7.34 -17.57
C ALA A 142 -2.02 -7.63 -18.99
N ALA A 143 -2.69 -8.75 -19.18
CA ALA A 143 -3.33 -9.10 -20.45
C ALA A 143 -4.55 -8.23 -20.75
N ASN A 144 -5.45 -8.05 -19.77
CA ASN A 144 -6.71 -7.33 -19.97
C ASN A 144 -6.52 -5.82 -20.15
N GLU A 145 -5.54 -5.23 -19.48
CA GLU A 145 -5.25 -3.78 -19.54
C GLU A 145 -4.04 -3.46 -20.43
N HIS A 146 -3.47 -4.46 -21.11
CA HIS A 146 -2.36 -4.32 -22.06
C HIS A 146 -1.13 -3.60 -21.48
N LEU A 147 -0.59 -4.12 -20.37
CA LEU A 147 0.61 -3.56 -19.76
C LEU A 147 1.83 -3.78 -20.67
N ALA A 148 2.61 -2.73 -20.90
CA ALA A 148 3.83 -2.82 -21.70
C ALA A 148 4.90 -3.69 -21.04
N PHE A 149 5.03 -3.61 -19.72
CA PHE A 149 5.94 -4.44 -18.94
C PHE A 149 5.54 -4.49 -17.46
N ILE A 150 6.16 -5.40 -16.73
CA ILE A 150 6.15 -5.45 -15.27
C ILE A 150 7.61 -5.33 -14.81
N ILE A 151 7.88 -4.48 -13.84
CA ILE A 151 9.19 -4.34 -13.19
C ILE A 151 9.12 -4.80 -11.74
N HIS A 152 10.04 -5.68 -11.35
CA HIS A 152 10.27 -6.09 -9.97
C HIS A 152 11.51 -5.40 -9.43
N THR A 153 11.36 -4.56 -8.42
CA THR A 153 12.45 -3.73 -7.89
C THR A 153 13.22 -4.39 -6.74
N GLY A 154 13.35 -5.71 -6.74
CA GLY A 154 14.25 -6.43 -5.85
C GLY A 154 13.60 -7.01 -4.59
N ASP A 155 14.44 -7.69 -3.81
CA ASP A 155 14.06 -8.53 -2.69
C ASP A 155 13.02 -9.60 -3.09
N ILE A 156 13.43 -10.40 -4.06
CA ILE A 156 12.82 -11.68 -4.40
C ILE A 156 13.09 -12.67 -3.26
N CYS A 157 14.16 -12.44 -2.57
CA CYS A 157 14.73 -12.96 -1.33
C CYS A 157 15.33 -14.35 -1.38
N TYR A 158 16.64 -14.34 -1.08
CA TYR A 158 17.51 -15.46 -0.88
C TYR A 158 17.59 -16.43 -2.07
N ALA A 159 18.54 -17.35 -2.02
CA ALA A 159 18.75 -18.31 -3.11
C ALA A 159 17.52 -19.16 -3.43
N GLY A 160 16.71 -19.50 -2.42
CA GLY A 160 15.46 -20.26 -2.60
C GLY A 160 14.40 -19.45 -3.34
N GLY A 161 14.19 -18.21 -2.94
CA GLY A 161 13.23 -17.28 -3.56
C GLY A 161 13.60 -16.96 -5.00
N LEU A 162 14.87 -16.63 -5.28
CA LEU A 162 15.34 -16.39 -6.64
C LEU A 162 15.01 -17.56 -7.58
N ARG A 163 15.29 -18.80 -7.14
CA ARG A 163 15.02 -20.01 -7.93
C ARG A 163 13.53 -20.32 -8.07
N SER A 164 12.72 -19.94 -7.09
CA SER A 164 11.27 -20.17 -7.07
C SER A 164 10.55 -19.14 -7.94
N HIS A 165 10.88 -17.88 -7.77
CA HIS A 165 10.20 -16.77 -8.47
C HIS A 165 10.36 -16.86 -9.99
N ILE A 166 11.59 -17.12 -10.48
CA ILE A 166 11.83 -17.22 -11.93
C ILE A 166 11.02 -18.33 -12.61
N LYS A 167 10.58 -19.36 -11.87
CA LYS A 167 9.76 -20.43 -12.43
C LYS A 167 8.30 -20.01 -12.65
N VAL A 168 7.80 -19.09 -11.81
CA VAL A 168 6.38 -18.70 -11.81
C VAL A 168 6.15 -17.34 -12.48
N MET A 169 7.17 -16.48 -12.54
CA MET A 169 7.04 -15.15 -13.13
C MET A 169 8.29 -14.81 -13.96
N ASN A 170 8.12 -14.78 -15.27
CA ASN A 170 9.15 -14.39 -16.24
C ASN A 170 8.46 -14.02 -17.57
N SER A 171 9.21 -13.45 -18.53
CA SER A 171 8.63 -13.02 -19.81
C SER A 171 8.04 -14.17 -20.67
N ALA A 172 8.37 -15.43 -20.40
CA ALA A 172 7.81 -16.57 -21.14
C ALA A 172 6.44 -17.00 -20.59
N ASN A 173 6.21 -16.90 -19.27
CA ASN A 173 4.94 -17.23 -18.64
C ASN A 173 4.03 -16.02 -18.35
N MET A 174 4.48 -14.82 -18.79
CA MET A 174 3.70 -13.57 -18.86
C MET A 174 3.60 -13.16 -20.35
N PRO A 175 2.87 -13.90 -21.21
CA PRO A 175 3.00 -13.82 -22.66
C PRO A 175 2.61 -12.48 -23.25
N GLU A 176 1.68 -11.77 -22.61
CA GLU A 176 1.17 -10.46 -23.08
C GLU A 176 2.00 -9.28 -22.58
N THR A 177 3.08 -9.52 -21.82
CA THR A 177 3.92 -8.45 -21.27
C THR A 177 5.37 -8.90 -21.10
N GLN A 178 6.28 -7.97 -20.85
CA GLN A 178 7.69 -8.24 -20.56
C GLN A 178 7.96 -8.11 -19.07
N MET A 179 8.87 -8.93 -18.55
CA MET A 179 9.33 -8.86 -17.15
C MET A 179 10.74 -8.32 -17.08
N PHE A 180 10.95 -7.35 -16.21
CA PHE A 180 12.26 -6.79 -15.86
C PHE A 180 12.51 -6.89 -14.36
N TYR A 181 13.78 -6.94 -13.95
CA TYR A 181 14.17 -7.20 -12.58
C TYR A 181 15.32 -6.30 -12.13
N THR A 182 15.21 -5.82 -10.92
CA THR A 182 16.29 -5.16 -10.17
C THR A 182 16.74 -6.09 -9.05
N ILE A 183 18.01 -6.10 -8.71
CA ILE A 183 18.53 -6.87 -7.58
C ILE A 183 18.37 -6.09 -6.28
N GLY A 184 17.84 -6.75 -5.23
CA GLY A 184 17.71 -6.23 -3.87
C GLY A 184 18.86 -6.67 -2.96
N ASN A 185 18.85 -6.24 -1.70
CA ASN A 185 19.90 -6.59 -0.74
C ASN A 185 19.87 -8.05 -0.31
N HIS A 186 18.69 -8.67 -0.20
CA HIS A 186 18.52 -10.09 0.12
C HIS A 186 18.66 -11.01 -1.11
N ASP A 187 18.77 -10.43 -2.30
CA ASP A 187 19.09 -11.16 -3.55
C ASP A 187 20.58 -11.32 -3.76
N LEU A 188 21.41 -10.58 -3.01
CA LEU A 188 22.85 -10.78 -2.93
C LEU A 188 23.11 -11.98 -2.02
N VAL A 189 23.40 -13.13 -2.62
CA VAL A 189 23.49 -14.40 -1.90
C VAL A 189 24.90 -15.00 -1.96
N SER A 190 25.17 -16.04 -1.17
CA SER A 190 26.44 -16.72 -1.14
C SER A 190 26.82 -17.30 -2.51
N GLY A 191 28.05 -16.98 -2.97
CA GLY A 191 28.60 -17.41 -4.25
C GLY A 191 30.05 -16.92 -4.39
N LYS A 192 30.58 -16.91 -5.59
CA LYS A 192 31.89 -16.28 -5.89
C LYS A 192 31.83 -14.77 -5.67
N TYR A 193 30.66 -14.19 -5.86
CA TYR A 193 30.29 -12.80 -5.60
C TYR A 193 28.78 -12.75 -5.37
N GLY A 194 28.28 -11.74 -4.69
CA GLY A 194 26.90 -11.71 -4.19
C GLY A 194 25.82 -11.84 -5.26
N GLU A 195 26.03 -11.28 -6.44
CA GLU A 195 25.08 -11.30 -7.56
C GLU A 195 25.20 -12.52 -8.49
N GLU A 196 26.08 -13.50 -8.23
CA GLU A 196 26.34 -14.62 -9.16
C GLU A 196 25.07 -15.41 -9.50
N LEU A 197 24.26 -15.74 -8.48
CA LEU A 197 23.02 -16.49 -8.69
C LEU A 197 21.99 -15.65 -9.42
N PHE A 198 21.80 -14.39 -9.02
CA PHE A 198 20.88 -13.48 -9.70
C PHE A 198 21.24 -13.36 -11.18
N GLU A 199 22.49 -13.09 -11.51
CA GLU A 199 22.96 -13.01 -12.90
C GLU A 199 22.73 -14.29 -13.71
N SER A 200 22.80 -15.45 -13.06
CA SER A 200 22.56 -16.73 -13.73
C SER A 200 21.09 -16.99 -14.09
N LEU A 201 20.16 -16.35 -13.36
CA LEU A 201 18.71 -16.55 -13.50
C LEU A 201 18.02 -15.38 -14.23
N TYR A 202 18.45 -14.15 -13.95
CA TYR A 202 17.79 -12.93 -14.37
C TYR A 202 18.61 -12.07 -15.34
N GLY A 203 19.93 -12.31 -15.46
CA GLY A 203 20.82 -11.56 -16.32
C GLY A 203 21.53 -10.39 -15.62
N PRO A 204 21.98 -9.37 -16.38
CA PRO A 204 22.75 -8.25 -15.84
C PRO A 204 21.96 -7.48 -14.79
N THR A 205 22.68 -7.02 -13.75
CA THR A 205 22.08 -6.30 -12.62
C THR A 205 21.83 -4.82 -12.91
N PHE A 206 22.35 -4.30 -14.02
CA PHE A 206 22.06 -2.95 -14.50
C PHE A 206 21.99 -2.95 -16.03
N TYR A 207 21.01 -2.22 -16.56
CA TYR A 207 20.71 -2.14 -18.00
C TYR A 207 19.68 -1.07 -18.26
N SER A 208 19.38 -0.81 -19.53
CA SER A 208 18.31 0.10 -19.95
C SER A 208 17.43 -0.52 -21.04
N PHE A 209 16.22 0.02 -21.19
CA PHE A 209 15.30 -0.34 -22.26
C PHE A 209 14.37 0.83 -22.58
N GLU A 210 13.69 0.78 -23.72
CA GLU A 210 12.80 1.84 -24.17
C GLU A 210 11.37 1.33 -24.36
N VAL A 211 10.40 2.11 -23.91
CA VAL A 211 8.98 1.89 -24.18
C VAL A 211 8.33 3.24 -24.48
N GLY A 212 7.62 3.32 -25.59
CA GLY A 212 7.05 4.60 -26.04
C GLY A 212 8.12 5.68 -26.19
N ASN A 213 7.88 6.82 -25.57
CA ASN A 213 8.80 7.98 -25.59
C ASN A 213 9.68 8.06 -24.34
N VAL A 214 9.83 6.96 -23.61
CA VAL A 214 10.55 6.92 -22.32
C VAL A 214 11.74 5.97 -22.39
N HIS A 215 12.83 6.38 -21.74
CA HIS A 215 14.01 5.56 -21.50
C HIS A 215 14.02 5.11 -20.05
N TYR A 216 14.01 3.81 -19.85
CA TYR A 216 13.98 3.16 -18.53
C TYR A 216 15.35 2.63 -18.16
N ILE A 217 15.80 2.93 -16.95
CA ILE A 217 17.12 2.59 -16.43
C ILE A 217 16.95 1.72 -15.20
N VAL A 218 17.60 0.56 -15.20
CA VAL A 218 17.69 -0.32 -14.04
C VAL A 218 19.07 -0.21 -13.44
N THR A 219 19.14 0.07 -12.14
CA THR A 219 20.38 0.14 -11.35
C THR A 219 20.30 -0.82 -10.17
N PRO A 220 21.44 -1.41 -9.72
CA PRO A 220 21.41 -2.44 -8.69
C PRO A 220 21.47 -1.86 -7.28
N MET A 221 21.14 -2.68 -6.29
CA MET A 221 21.50 -2.44 -4.89
C MET A 221 23.03 -2.56 -4.72
N TYR A 222 23.64 -1.69 -3.91
CA TYR A 222 25.11 -1.60 -3.78
C TYR A 222 25.66 -2.28 -2.52
N GLY A 223 24.85 -2.99 -1.78
CA GLY A 223 25.21 -3.76 -0.61
C GLY A 223 24.05 -4.60 -0.15
N GLY A 224 24.28 -5.60 0.65
CA GLY A 224 23.25 -6.51 1.15
C GLY A 224 23.87 -7.63 1.98
N ASP A 225 23.22 -8.78 2.01
CA ASP A 225 23.67 -9.93 2.79
C ASP A 225 25.06 -10.42 2.38
N TYR A 226 25.37 -10.29 1.09
CA TYR A 226 26.72 -10.55 0.56
C TYR A 226 27.16 -9.39 -0.33
N MET A 227 28.46 -9.11 -0.35
CA MET A 227 29.00 -8.00 -1.13
C MET A 227 28.94 -8.27 -2.63
N PRO A 228 28.44 -7.31 -3.44
CA PRO A 228 28.53 -7.42 -4.89
C PRO A 228 29.94 -7.18 -5.40
N SER A 229 30.24 -7.68 -6.60
CA SER A 229 31.53 -7.46 -7.27
C SER A 229 31.61 -6.10 -7.97
N TYR A 230 30.48 -5.47 -8.26
CA TYR A 230 30.40 -4.11 -8.82
C TYR A 230 30.38 -3.07 -7.70
N ARG A 231 30.75 -1.84 -8.07
CA ARG A 231 30.69 -0.66 -7.19
C ARG A 231 29.85 0.42 -7.87
N ARG A 232 29.35 1.39 -7.08
CA ARG A 232 28.63 2.55 -7.61
C ARG A 232 29.30 3.17 -8.84
N LYS A 233 30.60 3.41 -8.76
CA LYS A 233 31.36 4.00 -9.85
C LYS A 233 31.37 3.16 -11.13
N ASP A 234 31.34 1.85 -11.02
CA ASP A 234 31.33 0.98 -12.20
C ASP A 234 29.99 1.16 -12.95
N VAL A 235 28.86 1.17 -12.18
CA VAL A 235 27.51 1.36 -12.69
C VAL A 235 27.31 2.80 -13.23
N TYR A 236 27.77 3.81 -12.47
CA TYR A 236 27.59 5.20 -12.89
C TYR A 236 28.40 5.56 -14.14
N ARG A 237 29.57 4.97 -14.34
CA ARG A 237 30.34 5.11 -15.60
C ARG A 237 29.62 4.47 -16.78
N TRP A 238 29.02 3.31 -16.59
CA TRP A 238 28.16 2.72 -17.60
C TRP A 238 26.98 3.66 -17.92
N LEU A 239 26.29 4.14 -16.90
CA LEU A 239 25.12 5.01 -17.06
C LEU A 239 25.49 6.34 -17.78
N GLU A 240 26.64 6.94 -17.43
CA GLU A 240 27.18 8.10 -18.17
C GLU A 240 27.33 7.80 -19.66
N ASN A 241 27.82 6.61 -20.00
CA ASN A 241 27.98 6.20 -21.39
C ASN A 241 26.65 5.90 -22.10
N ASP A 242 25.69 5.33 -21.39
CA ASP A 242 24.35 5.06 -21.91
C ASP A 242 23.60 6.36 -22.22
N LEU A 243 23.60 7.30 -21.29
CA LEU A 243 22.92 8.60 -21.40
C LEU A 243 23.48 9.49 -22.52
N LYS A 244 24.68 9.21 -23.06
CA LYS A 244 25.20 9.92 -24.25
C LYS A 244 24.33 9.74 -25.49
N TYR A 245 23.60 8.64 -25.55
CA TYR A 245 22.73 8.29 -26.68
C TYR A 245 21.25 8.62 -26.41
N VAL A 246 20.94 9.14 -25.22
CA VAL A 246 19.57 9.50 -24.82
C VAL A 246 19.41 11.02 -24.93
N PRO A 247 18.49 11.53 -25.76
CA PRO A 247 18.23 12.97 -25.83
C PRO A 247 17.77 13.51 -24.47
N LYS A 248 18.31 14.64 -24.03
CA LYS A 248 17.93 15.28 -22.74
C LYS A 248 16.45 15.63 -22.63
N THR A 249 15.73 15.70 -23.74
CA THR A 249 14.28 15.94 -23.77
C THR A 249 13.46 14.68 -23.55
N LYS A 250 14.07 13.51 -23.73
CA LYS A 250 13.40 12.22 -23.51
C LYS A 250 13.24 11.98 -22.02
N ALA A 251 12.03 11.62 -21.58
CA ALA A 251 11.78 11.29 -20.17
C ALA A 251 12.58 10.05 -19.77
N ILE A 252 13.18 10.08 -18.58
CA ILE A 252 13.84 8.92 -17.99
C ILE A 252 13.17 8.52 -16.67
N TYR A 253 13.15 7.22 -16.39
CA TYR A 253 12.72 6.62 -15.14
C TYR A 253 13.83 5.71 -14.65
N VAL A 254 14.10 5.73 -13.34
CA VAL A 254 15.10 4.86 -12.73
C VAL A 254 14.41 3.87 -11.80
N PHE A 255 14.79 2.61 -11.95
CA PHE A 255 14.42 1.52 -11.06
C PHE A 255 15.63 1.08 -10.24
N ASN A 256 15.45 0.99 -8.94
CA ASN A 256 16.44 0.49 -7.99
C ASN A 256 15.71 -0.22 -6.87
N HIS A 257 16.38 -1.00 -6.07
CA HIS A 257 15.76 -1.55 -4.88
C HIS A 257 15.64 -0.52 -3.75
N SER A 258 16.59 0.40 -3.64
CA SER A 258 16.62 1.47 -2.64
C SER A 258 16.43 2.84 -3.26
N ILE A 259 16.11 3.82 -2.44
CA ILE A 259 16.07 5.22 -2.85
C ILE A 259 17.49 5.73 -3.20
N ALA A 260 17.59 6.79 -4.01
CA ALA A 260 18.86 7.40 -4.36
C ALA A 260 19.62 7.92 -3.14
N ASP A 261 20.96 7.78 -3.12
CA ASP A 261 21.81 8.30 -2.04
C ASP A 261 21.69 9.83 -1.90
N ASP A 262 21.71 10.58 -3.02
CA ASP A 262 21.44 12.02 -3.07
C ASP A 262 19.96 12.25 -3.45
N MET A 263 19.09 12.10 -2.47
CA MET A 263 17.66 12.26 -2.64
C MET A 263 17.21 13.69 -2.91
N GLU A 264 18.01 14.69 -2.57
CA GLU A 264 17.65 16.08 -2.81
C GLU A 264 17.85 16.50 -4.24
N ASN A 265 18.95 16.02 -4.86
CA ASN A 265 19.39 16.49 -6.16
C ASN A 265 19.37 15.40 -7.23
N PHE A 266 19.33 14.12 -6.86
CA PHE A 266 19.47 12.97 -7.75
C PHE A 266 20.75 13.04 -8.60
N ARG A 267 21.87 13.38 -7.95
CA ARG A 267 23.20 13.45 -8.51
C ARG A 267 23.97 12.18 -8.20
N LEU A 268 24.51 11.57 -9.23
CA LEU A 268 25.30 10.34 -9.10
C LEU A 268 26.79 10.67 -9.24
N PRO A 269 27.61 10.56 -8.16
CA PRO A 269 28.98 11.01 -8.18
C PRO A 269 29.88 10.09 -9.02
N LEU A 270 30.81 10.69 -9.79
CA LEU A 270 31.85 10.04 -10.56
C LEU A 270 33.22 10.21 -9.89
N ASP A 271 34.21 9.38 -10.27
CA ASP A 271 35.55 9.35 -9.63
C ASP A 271 36.36 10.65 -9.78
N ASP A 272 36.08 11.47 -10.77
CA ASP A 272 36.82 12.68 -11.13
C ASP A 272 36.21 13.97 -10.54
N GLY A 273 35.39 13.84 -9.52
CA GLY A 273 34.70 14.95 -8.89
C GLY A 273 33.51 15.49 -9.69
N LYS A 274 33.19 14.86 -10.83
CA LYS A 274 31.97 15.12 -11.60
C LYS A 274 30.81 14.30 -11.05
N TYR A 275 29.62 14.56 -11.58
CA TYR A 275 28.42 13.79 -11.29
C TYR A 275 27.51 13.76 -12.53
N ILE A 276 26.67 12.76 -12.58
CA ILE A 276 25.54 12.72 -13.50
C ILE A 276 24.38 13.42 -12.80
N ASP A 277 23.87 14.52 -13.37
CA ASP A 277 22.68 15.23 -12.87
C ASP A 277 21.46 14.65 -13.57
N LEU A 278 20.77 13.70 -12.93
CA LEU A 278 19.64 13.01 -13.55
C LEU A 278 18.45 13.95 -13.86
N PRO A 279 18.10 14.95 -13.03
CA PRO A 279 17.14 15.98 -13.43
C PRO A 279 17.45 16.69 -14.75
N GLU A 280 18.74 16.98 -15.07
CA GLU A 280 19.14 17.54 -16.36
C GLU A 280 18.91 16.57 -17.54
N HIS A 281 18.75 15.28 -17.27
CA HIS A 281 18.35 14.25 -18.22
C HIS A 281 16.85 13.96 -18.20
N ASN A 282 16.03 14.87 -17.67
CA ASN A 282 14.56 14.78 -17.61
C ASN A 282 14.07 13.57 -16.76
N LEU A 283 14.70 13.33 -15.61
CA LEU A 283 14.24 12.32 -14.66
C LEU A 283 12.84 12.68 -14.12
N LYS A 284 11.89 11.79 -14.36
CA LYS A 284 10.50 11.92 -13.87
C LYS A 284 10.31 11.29 -12.52
N ALA A 285 10.76 10.04 -12.38
CA ALA A 285 10.61 9.30 -11.14
C ALA A 285 11.75 8.30 -10.91
N TRP A 286 12.00 8.04 -9.63
CA TRP A 286 12.82 6.96 -9.09
C TRP A 286 11.91 5.99 -8.34
N LEU A 287 11.74 4.76 -8.87
CA LEU A 287 10.89 3.73 -8.30
C LEU A 287 11.73 2.70 -7.54
N TYR A 288 11.27 2.33 -6.34
CA TYR A 288 12.04 1.46 -5.45
C TYR A 288 11.14 0.65 -4.52
N GLY A 289 11.70 -0.30 -3.79
CA GLY A 289 11.08 -1.11 -2.75
C GLY A 289 11.78 -0.95 -1.41
N HIS A 290 12.25 -2.06 -0.80
CA HIS A 290 13.11 -2.12 0.37
C HIS A 290 12.46 -1.72 1.71
N TRP A 291 11.63 -0.70 1.70
CA TRP A 291 10.97 -0.17 2.91
C TRP A 291 9.64 -0.85 3.22
N HIS A 292 9.14 -1.72 2.33
CA HIS A 292 7.84 -2.39 2.47
C HIS A 292 6.69 -1.43 2.82
N VAL A 293 6.71 -0.24 2.25
CA VAL A 293 5.67 0.77 2.43
C VAL A 293 5.15 1.26 1.08
N ASN A 294 3.94 1.79 1.08
CA ASN A 294 3.38 2.41 -0.11
C ASN A 294 3.49 3.94 0.02
N HIS A 295 4.46 4.53 -0.66
CA HIS A 295 4.77 5.96 -0.50
C HIS A 295 5.13 6.62 -1.82
N ILE A 296 4.57 7.80 -2.05
CA ILE A 296 4.94 8.67 -3.17
C ILE A 296 5.34 10.02 -2.60
N TYR A 297 6.51 10.47 -2.97
CA TYR A 297 7.04 11.75 -2.54
C TYR A 297 7.51 12.57 -3.74
N ARG A 298 7.09 13.83 -3.83
CA ARG A 298 7.56 14.78 -4.84
C ARG A 298 8.61 15.67 -4.24
N HIS A 299 9.82 15.63 -4.79
CA HIS A 299 10.95 16.43 -4.31
C HIS A 299 10.80 17.88 -4.78
N ALA A 300 10.65 18.80 -3.82
CA ALA A 300 10.33 20.19 -4.12
C ALA A 300 11.41 20.91 -4.97
N LYS A 301 12.68 20.55 -4.79
CA LYS A 301 13.81 21.17 -5.46
C LYS A 301 13.93 20.78 -6.93
N THR A 302 13.71 19.52 -7.24
CA THR A 302 13.92 18.96 -8.59
C THR A 302 12.62 18.69 -9.34
N GLY A 303 11.50 18.56 -8.61
CA GLY A 303 10.22 18.11 -9.17
C GLY A 303 10.14 16.60 -9.43
N VAL A 304 11.22 15.84 -9.21
CA VAL A 304 11.29 14.40 -9.37
C VAL A 304 10.40 13.72 -8.34
N TYR A 305 9.84 12.57 -8.68
CA TYR A 305 9.12 11.74 -7.74
C TYR A 305 9.98 10.56 -7.29
N SER A 306 9.96 10.24 -5.99
CA SER A 306 10.39 8.95 -5.47
C SER A 306 9.17 8.12 -5.09
N ILE A 307 9.11 6.88 -5.57
CA ILE A 307 7.92 6.02 -5.46
C ILE A 307 8.35 4.68 -4.86
N CYS A 308 7.94 4.43 -3.64
CA CYS A 308 8.09 3.14 -2.96
C CYS A 308 6.82 2.32 -3.11
N SER A 309 6.95 1.04 -3.39
CA SER A 309 5.81 0.11 -3.41
C SER A 309 5.98 -0.97 -2.36
N SER A 310 4.87 -1.33 -1.71
CA SER A 310 4.80 -2.48 -0.81
C SER A 310 4.71 -3.80 -1.60
N THR A 311 4.74 -4.91 -0.88
CA THR A 311 4.68 -6.24 -1.50
C THR A 311 3.27 -6.63 -1.97
N PRO A 312 3.13 -7.28 -3.12
CA PRO A 312 1.85 -7.83 -3.58
C PRO A 312 1.39 -9.04 -2.77
N VAL A 313 2.25 -9.63 -1.93
CA VAL A 313 1.97 -10.87 -1.20
C VAL A 313 1.32 -10.60 0.16
N TYR A 314 1.87 -9.67 0.95
CA TYR A 314 1.44 -9.46 2.34
C TYR A 314 0.91 -8.05 2.63
N GLY A 315 1.15 -7.09 1.75
CA GLY A 315 1.00 -5.67 2.06
C GLY A 315 2.25 -5.08 2.76
N GLY A 316 2.16 -3.85 3.21
CA GLY A 316 3.28 -3.09 3.76
C GLY A 316 3.38 -3.13 5.29
N ILE A 317 4.55 -2.77 5.81
CA ILE A 317 4.76 -2.58 7.26
C ILE A 317 4.04 -1.34 7.80
N ASP A 318 3.65 -0.44 6.92
CA ASP A 318 2.75 0.68 7.17
C ASP A 318 1.27 0.27 7.12
N HIS A 319 1.01 -1.04 7.13
CA HIS A 319 -0.28 -1.69 6.92
C HIS A 319 -0.92 -1.37 5.56
N ALA A 320 -0.16 -0.86 4.58
CA ALA A 320 -0.65 -0.77 3.20
C ALA A 320 -1.12 -2.13 2.72
N SER A 321 -2.22 -2.14 1.99
CA SER A 321 -2.83 -3.37 1.48
C SER A 321 -1.93 -4.08 0.47
N SER A 322 -1.99 -5.41 0.42
CA SER A 322 -1.30 -6.21 -0.60
C SER A 322 -1.75 -5.79 -2.00
N GLY A 323 -0.78 -5.49 -2.85
CA GLY A 323 -1.09 -4.96 -4.18
C GLY A 323 0.14 -4.60 -4.99
N TRP A 324 -0.08 -4.07 -6.15
CA TRP A 324 0.95 -3.51 -7.02
C TRP A 324 0.54 -2.13 -7.53
N ARG A 325 1.52 -1.36 -7.92
CA ARG A 325 1.30 -0.04 -8.50
C ARG A 325 1.27 -0.13 -10.01
N VAL A 326 0.29 0.50 -10.64
CA VAL A 326 0.24 0.71 -12.08
C VAL A 326 0.63 2.15 -12.38
N MET A 327 1.58 2.32 -13.26
CA MET A 327 2.03 3.61 -13.77
C MET A 327 1.47 3.79 -15.17
N ASN A 328 0.68 4.84 -15.37
CA ASN A 328 0.14 5.21 -16.68
C ASN A 328 0.94 6.40 -17.21
N ILE A 329 1.69 6.19 -18.27
CA ILE A 329 2.63 7.16 -18.86
C ILE A 329 1.97 7.82 -20.05
N ASP A 330 1.96 9.15 -20.09
CA ASP A 330 1.45 9.91 -21.22
C ASP A 330 2.51 10.09 -22.34
N SER A 331 2.12 10.68 -23.44
CA SER A 331 3.00 10.92 -24.61
C SER A 331 4.21 11.82 -24.31
N ARG A 332 4.20 12.58 -23.22
CA ARG A 332 5.31 13.44 -22.77
C ARG A 332 6.21 12.76 -21.76
N GLY A 333 5.83 11.53 -21.33
CA GLY A 333 6.51 10.80 -20.27
C GLY A 333 6.12 11.25 -18.86
N ASP A 334 5.07 12.05 -18.67
CA ASP A 334 4.49 12.32 -17.36
C ASP A 334 3.59 11.16 -16.94
N PHE A 335 3.34 11.00 -15.64
CA PHE A 335 2.60 9.85 -15.17
C PHE A 335 1.41 10.19 -14.29
N THR A 336 0.43 9.29 -14.29
CA THR A 336 -0.50 9.05 -13.19
C THR A 336 -0.27 7.66 -12.63
N SER A 337 -0.67 7.42 -11.39
CA SER A 337 -0.53 6.09 -10.80
C SER A 337 -1.79 5.65 -10.08
N GLU A 338 -1.98 4.35 -9.99
CA GLU A 338 -3.07 3.71 -9.26
C GLU A 338 -2.56 2.45 -8.56
N MET A 339 -3.19 2.09 -7.44
CA MET A 339 -2.94 0.81 -6.79
C MET A 339 -3.93 -0.24 -7.30
N ARG A 340 -3.42 -1.45 -7.51
CA ARG A 340 -4.24 -2.64 -7.76
C ARG A 340 -4.01 -3.62 -6.63
N TYR A 341 -5.10 -4.20 -6.13
CA TYR A 341 -5.05 -5.05 -4.95
C TYR A 341 -5.11 -6.51 -5.36
N THR A 342 -4.29 -7.33 -4.72
CA THR A 342 -4.25 -8.78 -4.93
C THR A 342 -5.43 -9.47 -4.26
N TYR A 343 -5.67 -10.73 -4.64
CA TYR A 343 -6.62 -11.67 -4.04
C TYR A 343 -8.12 -11.35 -4.24
N VAL A 344 -8.47 -10.25 -4.87
CA VAL A 344 -9.87 -9.89 -5.11
C VAL A 344 -10.27 -10.26 -6.52
N ASN A 345 -11.02 -11.36 -6.68
CA ASN A 345 -11.50 -11.77 -7.98
C ASN A 345 -13.04 -11.69 -8.08
N LYS A 346 -13.52 -10.73 -8.87
CA LYS A 346 -14.94 -10.51 -9.19
C LYS A 346 -15.86 -10.43 -7.96
N SER A 347 -15.39 -9.79 -6.90
CA SER A 347 -16.22 -9.51 -5.73
C SER A 347 -17.29 -8.48 -6.07
N MET A 348 -18.54 -8.72 -5.65
CA MET A 348 -19.65 -7.77 -5.79
C MET A 348 -20.62 -7.89 -4.63
N ALA A 349 -20.94 -6.77 -3.95
CA ALA A 349 -21.89 -6.72 -2.85
C ALA A 349 -22.75 -5.46 -2.91
N ILE A 350 -24.04 -5.60 -2.62
CA ILE A 350 -24.94 -4.48 -2.42
C ILE A 350 -24.82 -4.03 -0.97
N ALA A 351 -23.96 -3.03 -0.73
CA ALA A 351 -23.58 -2.59 0.60
C ALA A 351 -24.65 -1.75 1.32
N SER A 352 -25.62 -1.20 0.60
CA SER A 352 -26.67 -0.34 1.14
C SER A 352 -27.93 -1.06 1.64
N ILE A 353 -27.95 -2.39 1.61
CA ILE A 353 -29.12 -3.17 2.02
C ILE A 353 -28.75 -4.07 3.21
N HIS A 354 -29.33 -3.79 4.37
CA HIS A 354 -29.12 -4.58 5.58
C HIS A 354 -30.37 -5.42 5.86
N ASN A 355 -30.19 -6.71 6.14
CA ASN A 355 -31.28 -7.66 6.47
C ASN A 355 -32.45 -7.61 5.47
N GLN A 356 -32.14 -7.42 4.18
CA GLN A 356 -33.12 -7.26 3.10
C GLN A 356 -34.07 -6.06 3.25
N GLN A 357 -33.78 -5.09 4.10
CA GLN A 357 -34.61 -3.89 4.29
C GLN A 357 -33.98 -2.73 3.51
N ALA A 358 -34.79 -1.99 2.79
CA ALA A 358 -34.42 -0.81 2.04
C ALA A 358 -35.35 0.35 2.38
N PHE A 359 -34.83 1.38 2.99
CA PHE A 359 -35.60 2.55 3.46
C PHE A 359 -35.39 3.72 2.50
N ALA A 360 -36.49 4.41 2.16
CA ALA A 360 -36.43 5.65 1.43
C ALA A 360 -36.09 6.82 2.38
N ASP A 361 -35.33 7.79 1.89
CA ASP A 361 -35.13 9.06 2.58
C ASP A 361 -36.39 9.98 2.45
N ALA A 362 -36.34 11.18 3.03
CA ALA A 362 -37.43 12.16 2.98
C ALA A 362 -37.79 12.61 1.55
N GLN A 363 -36.91 12.37 0.57
CA GLN A 363 -37.13 12.67 -0.84
C GLN A 363 -37.62 11.45 -1.64
N GLY A 364 -37.90 10.33 -0.98
CA GLY A 364 -38.34 9.08 -1.58
C GLY A 364 -37.20 8.34 -2.34
N VAL A 365 -35.95 8.60 -2.01
CA VAL A 365 -34.78 7.96 -2.59
C VAL A 365 -34.31 6.83 -1.69
N VAL A 366 -34.09 5.64 -2.26
CA VAL A 366 -33.36 4.55 -1.64
C VAL A 366 -31.93 4.59 -2.18
N PRO A 367 -30.93 4.90 -1.35
CA PRO A 367 -29.54 4.92 -1.81
C PRO A 367 -29.08 3.51 -2.16
N LEU A 368 -28.53 3.34 -3.36
CA LEU A 368 -27.92 2.11 -3.81
C LEU A 368 -26.40 2.30 -3.85
N SER A 369 -25.68 1.61 -2.97
CA SER A 369 -24.23 1.55 -2.96
C SER A 369 -23.79 0.11 -3.17
N VAL A 370 -22.92 -0.10 -4.15
CA VAL A 370 -22.42 -1.42 -4.55
C VAL A 370 -20.91 -1.40 -4.53
N ASN A 371 -20.33 -2.28 -3.72
CA ASN A 371 -18.91 -2.54 -3.75
C ASN A 371 -18.63 -3.66 -4.75
N VAL A 372 -17.73 -3.39 -5.68
CA VAL A 372 -17.35 -4.29 -6.76
C VAL A 372 -15.88 -4.10 -7.11
N TYR A 373 -15.16 -5.21 -7.25
CA TYR A 373 -13.75 -5.17 -7.63
C TYR A 373 -13.31 -6.47 -8.30
N SER A 374 -12.34 -6.35 -9.19
CA SER A 374 -11.56 -7.50 -9.70
C SER A 374 -10.10 -7.11 -9.81
N ALA A 375 -9.21 -7.96 -9.28
CA ALA A 375 -7.77 -7.79 -9.43
C ALA A 375 -7.33 -7.93 -10.90
N GLU A 376 -8.08 -8.69 -11.72
CA GLU A 376 -7.72 -9.03 -13.10
C GLU A 376 -8.21 -8.03 -14.16
N ALA A 377 -9.23 -7.21 -13.85
CA ALA A 377 -9.82 -6.30 -14.84
C ALA A 377 -10.50 -5.10 -14.17
N LYS A 378 -10.53 -3.95 -14.82
CA LYS A 378 -11.25 -2.76 -14.34
C LYS A 378 -12.74 -2.86 -14.62
N VAL A 379 -13.58 -2.38 -13.69
CA VAL A 379 -15.01 -2.20 -13.93
C VAL A 379 -15.20 -0.96 -14.80
N LYS A 380 -15.82 -1.11 -15.96
CA LYS A 380 -16.04 -0.01 -16.92
C LYS A 380 -17.44 0.58 -16.85
N LYS A 381 -18.42 -0.21 -16.45
CA LYS A 381 -19.80 0.21 -16.42
C LYS A 381 -20.60 -0.61 -15.43
N MET A 382 -21.50 0.05 -14.70
CA MET A 382 -22.50 -0.62 -13.89
C MET A 382 -23.90 -0.12 -14.18
N THR A 383 -24.87 -1.04 -14.09
CA THR A 383 -26.29 -0.75 -14.23
C THR A 383 -27.11 -1.54 -13.22
N TYR A 384 -28.31 -1.05 -12.91
CA TYR A 384 -29.24 -1.78 -12.07
C TYR A 384 -30.65 -1.87 -12.69
N THR A 385 -31.34 -2.94 -12.35
CA THR A 385 -32.73 -3.21 -12.75
C THR A 385 -33.54 -3.60 -11.53
N VAL A 386 -34.72 -3.01 -11.37
CA VAL A 386 -35.68 -3.36 -10.30
C VAL A 386 -36.93 -3.93 -10.91
N THR A 387 -37.41 -5.06 -10.38
CA THR A 387 -38.63 -5.72 -10.77
C THR A 387 -39.57 -5.83 -9.60
N TYR A 388 -40.84 -5.39 -9.80
CA TYR A 388 -41.95 -5.55 -8.86
C TYR A 388 -43.11 -6.21 -9.55
N ALA A 389 -43.73 -7.21 -8.91
CA ALA A 389 -44.88 -7.96 -9.43
C ALA A 389 -44.71 -8.42 -10.90
N GLY A 390 -43.50 -8.89 -11.25
CA GLY A 390 -43.14 -9.39 -12.58
C GLY A 390 -42.85 -8.29 -13.62
N LYS A 391 -43.00 -7.02 -13.28
CA LYS A 391 -42.76 -5.87 -14.18
C LYS A 391 -41.45 -5.16 -13.82
N LYS A 392 -40.64 -4.82 -14.81
CA LYS A 392 -39.46 -3.95 -14.62
C LYS A 392 -39.93 -2.51 -14.36
N ILE A 393 -39.77 -2.01 -13.14
CA ILE A 393 -40.08 -0.61 -12.77
C ILE A 393 -38.84 0.31 -12.97
N VAL A 394 -37.65 -0.26 -12.91
CA VAL A 394 -36.38 0.37 -13.35
C VAL A 394 -35.69 -0.60 -14.26
N ALA A 395 -35.20 -0.16 -15.41
CA ALA A 395 -34.55 -1.03 -16.39
C ALA A 395 -33.19 -0.47 -16.79
N ASN A 396 -32.13 -1.22 -16.48
CA ASN A 396 -30.73 -0.92 -16.87
C ASN A 396 -30.29 0.53 -16.56
N ALA A 397 -30.76 1.10 -15.44
CA ALA A 397 -30.36 2.45 -15.04
C ALA A 397 -28.86 2.50 -14.71
N PRO A 398 -28.15 3.54 -15.15
CA PRO A 398 -26.71 3.66 -14.92
C PRO A 398 -26.40 3.93 -13.44
N MET A 399 -25.24 3.48 -13.01
CA MET A 399 -24.63 3.84 -11.75
C MET A 399 -23.38 4.70 -12.01
N HIS A 400 -22.98 5.54 -11.05
CA HIS A 400 -21.77 6.33 -11.12
C HIS A 400 -20.69 5.71 -10.22
N GLN A 401 -19.43 5.82 -10.65
CA GLN A 401 -18.26 5.35 -9.91
C GLN A 401 -17.83 6.41 -8.88
N ASN A 402 -17.68 6.02 -7.64
CA ASN A 402 -17.12 6.85 -6.57
C ASN A 402 -15.62 6.57 -6.36
N THR A 403 -15.26 5.29 -6.28
CA THR A 403 -13.87 4.82 -6.13
C THR A 403 -13.67 3.58 -6.97
N ASP A 404 -12.47 3.01 -6.99
CA ASP A 404 -12.20 1.74 -7.70
C ASP A 404 -13.07 0.59 -7.18
N PHE A 405 -13.49 0.66 -5.93
CA PHE A 405 -14.30 -0.35 -5.26
C PHE A 405 -15.78 -0.03 -5.24
N ASN A 406 -16.20 1.21 -5.49
CA ASN A 406 -17.58 1.63 -5.21
C ASN A 406 -18.27 2.29 -6.38
N TRP A 407 -19.52 1.86 -6.60
CA TRP A 407 -20.47 2.46 -7.52
C TRP A 407 -21.78 2.74 -6.80
N ALA A 408 -22.46 3.83 -7.14
CA ALA A 408 -23.67 4.25 -6.47
C ALA A 408 -24.74 4.75 -7.45
N ALA A 409 -25.98 4.74 -6.97
CA ALA A 409 -27.13 5.35 -7.66
C ALA A 409 -28.22 5.74 -6.65
N ASP A 410 -29.04 6.70 -7.02
CA ASP A 410 -30.27 7.07 -6.31
C ASP A 410 -31.43 6.28 -6.90
N MET A 411 -31.93 5.29 -6.17
CA MET A 411 -32.99 4.42 -6.62
C MET A 411 -34.35 4.97 -6.18
N ARG A 412 -35.27 5.15 -7.14
CA ARG A 412 -36.66 5.55 -6.86
C ARG A 412 -37.62 4.43 -7.22
N LEU A 413 -38.38 3.94 -6.24
CA LEU A 413 -39.28 2.80 -6.39
C LEU A 413 -40.74 3.26 -6.54
N ASN A 414 -40.96 4.12 -7.51
CA ASN A 414 -42.28 4.69 -7.77
C ASN A 414 -43.31 3.60 -8.07
N GLY A 415 -44.46 3.66 -7.39
CA GLY A 415 -45.55 2.70 -7.56
C GLY A 415 -45.41 1.39 -6.80
N VAL A 416 -44.32 1.24 -5.99
CA VAL A 416 -44.18 0.12 -5.06
C VAL A 416 -44.77 0.53 -3.71
N PRO A 417 -45.77 -0.19 -3.17
CA PRO A 417 -46.28 0.09 -1.82
C PRO A 417 -45.22 -0.24 -0.75
N SER A 418 -45.20 0.50 0.35
CA SER A 418 -44.36 0.21 1.52
C SER A 418 -44.63 -1.21 2.05
N GLY A 419 -43.60 -1.91 2.48
CA GLY A 419 -43.64 -3.29 2.95
C GLY A 419 -43.63 -4.35 1.84
N GLN A 420 -43.56 -3.97 0.56
CA GLN A 420 -43.51 -4.93 -0.54
C GLN A 420 -42.08 -5.32 -0.95
N TYR A 421 -41.92 -6.55 -1.40
CA TYR A 421 -40.66 -7.08 -1.90
C TYR A 421 -40.46 -6.76 -3.37
N VAL A 422 -39.29 -6.29 -3.71
CA VAL A 422 -38.82 -6.10 -5.09
C VAL A 422 -37.56 -6.95 -5.34
N SER A 423 -37.31 -7.29 -6.60
CA SER A 423 -36.05 -7.94 -7.02
C SER A 423 -35.13 -6.90 -7.63
N LEU A 424 -33.99 -6.69 -7.02
CA LEU A 424 -32.88 -5.85 -7.51
C LEU A 424 -31.86 -6.74 -8.19
N VAL A 425 -31.44 -6.36 -9.40
CA VAL A 425 -30.32 -6.96 -10.12
C VAL A 425 -29.32 -5.86 -10.46
N VAL A 426 -28.09 -6.00 -10.04
CA VAL A 426 -26.98 -5.14 -10.42
C VAL A 426 -26.06 -5.89 -11.37
N GLU A 427 -25.62 -5.22 -12.41
CA GLU A 427 -24.75 -5.77 -13.44
C GLU A 427 -23.49 -4.91 -13.61
N ALA A 428 -22.30 -5.54 -13.54
CA ALA A 428 -21.01 -4.92 -13.81
C ALA A 428 -20.43 -5.47 -15.11
N VAL A 429 -19.91 -4.58 -15.95
CA VAL A 429 -19.19 -4.90 -17.18
C VAL A 429 -17.73 -4.51 -16.99
N TYR A 430 -16.82 -5.47 -17.18
CA TYR A 430 -15.38 -5.29 -17.01
C TYR A 430 -14.68 -4.87 -18.31
N SER A 431 -13.45 -4.43 -18.21
CA SER A 431 -12.61 -3.99 -19.35
C SER A 431 -12.41 -5.08 -20.41
N ASN A 432 -12.35 -6.34 -20.00
CA ASN A 432 -12.23 -7.49 -20.90
C ASN A 432 -13.57 -7.96 -21.51
N GLY A 433 -14.66 -7.22 -21.27
CA GLY A 433 -16.01 -7.54 -21.80
C GLY A 433 -16.80 -8.55 -20.96
N GLU A 434 -16.23 -9.12 -19.92
CA GLU A 434 -16.95 -10.01 -19.01
C GLU A 434 -18.03 -9.26 -18.22
N VAL A 435 -19.03 -9.99 -17.77
CA VAL A 435 -20.18 -9.45 -17.04
C VAL A 435 -20.40 -10.24 -15.75
N SER A 436 -20.49 -9.53 -14.62
CA SER A 436 -20.94 -10.11 -13.35
C SER A 436 -22.31 -9.54 -12.96
N LYS A 437 -23.12 -10.34 -12.26
CA LYS A 437 -24.44 -9.96 -11.79
C LYS A 437 -24.61 -10.34 -10.33
N CYS A 438 -25.14 -9.41 -9.55
CA CYS A 438 -25.61 -9.63 -8.19
C CYS A 438 -27.12 -9.44 -8.13
N ARG A 439 -27.83 -10.38 -7.51
CA ARG A 439 -29.29 -10.30 -7.35
C ARG A 439 -29.64 -10.34 -5.88
N GLN A 440 -30.54 -9.46 -5.47
CA GLN A 440 -31.05 -9.41 -4.11
C GLN A 440 -32.55 -9.14 -4.10
N SER A 441 -33.29 -9.83 -3.24
CA SER A 441 -34.65 -9.44 -2.88
C SER A 441 -34.61 -8.48 -1.72
N LEU A 442 -35.35 -7.40 -1.78
CA LEU A 442 -35.43 -6.41 -0.71
C LEU A 442 -36.88 -5.98 -0.43
N CYS A 443 -37.19 -5.77 0.82
CA CYS A 443 -38.42 -5.19 1.30
C CYS A 443 -38.26 -3.67 1.27
N TYR A 444 -39.12 -3.00 0.49
CA TYR A 444 -39.11 -1.55 0.35
C TYR A 444 -39.93 -0.91 1.44
N HIS A 445 -39.40 0.13 2.08
CA HIS A 445 -40.08 1.01 3.04
C HIS A 445 -40.05 2.43 2.49
N ALA A 446 -41.25 3.00 2.30
CA ALA A 446 -41.42 4.38 1.83
C ALA A 446 -41.07 5.42 2.91
N GLU A 447 -41.04 4.99 4.16
CA GLU A 447 -40.58 5.77 5.32
C GLU A 447 -39.08 5.59 5.55
N ALA A 448 -38.47 6.61 6.14
CA ALA A 448 -37.06 6.54 6.54
C ALA A 448 -36.83 5.47 7.61
N ALA A 449 -35.60 4.95 7.64
CA ALA A 449 -35.12 4.12 8.73
C ALA A 449 -35.21 4.86 10.07
N ARG A 450 -34.97 4.13 11.16
CA ARG A 450 -34.96 4.70 12.52
C ARG A 450 -34.03 5.92 12.56
N GLN A 451 -34.51 7.01 13.16
CA GLN A 451 -33.79 8.27 13.24
C GLN A 451 -32.41 8.09 13.90
N VAL A 452 -31.40 8.68 13.32
CA VAL A 452 -30.07 8.80 13.88
C VAL A 452 -30.09 9.83 15.01
N ILE A 453 -29.58 9.44 16.18
CA ILE A 453 -29.40 10.30 17.35
C ILE A 453 -27.93 10.21 17.77
N VAL A 454 -27.28 11.36 17.84
CA VAL A 454 -25.90 11.51 18.35
C VAL A 454 -25.90 12.53 19.47
N ASP A 455 -25.49 12.14 20.66
CA ASP A 455 -25.55 12.93 21.88
C ASP A 455 -24.24 12.96 22.69
N LYS A 456 -23.28 12.09 22.35
CA LYS A 456 -22.00 11.97 23.05
C LYS A 456 -20.87 12.07 22.05
N PRO A 457 -19.78 12.77 22.40
CA PRO A 457 -18.62 12.81 21.53
C PRO A 457 -17.85 11.48 21.54
N TRP A 458 -17.17 11.20 20.43
CA TRP A 458 -16.24 10.08 20.23
C TRP A 458 -15.01 10.66 19.53
N THR A 459 -14.00 11.13 20.29
CA THR A 459 -13.02 12.10 19.81
C THR A 459 -11.62 11.53 19.54
N ASN A 460 -11.38 10.29 19.87
CA ASN A 460 -10.15 9.54 19.58
C ASN A 460 -10.50 8.11 19.15
N LEU A 461 -9.50 7.37 18.70
CA LEU A 461 -9.63 5.93 18.48
C LEU A 461 -10.24 5.26 19.73
N MET A 462 -11.23 4.39 19.55
CA MET A 462 -11.99 3.77 20.63
C MET A 462 -12.57 4.77 21.65
N GLY A 463 -12.89 5.99 21.20
CA GLY A 463 -13.65 7.00 21.93
C GLY A 463 -12.85 8.00 22.75
N ASN A 464 -11.70 7.61 23.25
CA ASN A 464 -10.87 8.45 24.12
C ASN A 464 -9.39 8.05 24.05
N ALA A 465 -8.51 8.87 24.60
CA ALA A 465 -7.08 8.66 24.58
C ALA A 465 -6.59 7.41 25.36
N ALA A 466 -7.43 6.83 26.23
CA ALA A 466 -7.16 5.59 26.94
C ALA A 466 -7.63 4.32 26.18
N HIS A 467 -8.29 4.50 25.05
CA HIS A 467 -8.81 3.45 24.17
C HIS A 467 -9.77 2.48 24.86
N THR A 468 -10.80 2.99 25.49
CA THR A 468 -11.74 2.16 26.27
C THR A 468 -12.75 1.39 25.42
N GLY A 469 -13.17 1.93 24.28
CA GLY A 469 -14.03 1.23 23.31
C GLY A 469 -15.42 0.80 23.81
N CYS A 470 -15.96 1.42 24.85
CA CYS A 470 -17.15 0.95 25.52
C CYS A 470 -18.28 1.98 25.54
N CYS A 471 -19.46 1.55 25.12
CA CYS A 471 -20.74 2.19 25.41
C CYS A 471 -21.57 1.27 26.31
N ARG A 472 -22.01 1.75 27.45
CA ARG A 472 -22.78 0.95 28.42
C ARG A 472 -24.26 0.77 28.00
N ASP A 473 -24.77 1.69 27.18
CA ASP A 473 -26.14 1.62 26.70
C ASP A 473 -26.26 0.49 25.66
N THR A 474 -27.40 -0.18 25.62
CA THR A 474 -27.69 -1.18 24.58
C THR A 474 -28.45 -0.53 23.42
N ILE A 475 -28.07 -0.87 22.20
CA ILE A 475 -28.79 -0.48 20.99
C ILE A 475 -29.41 -1.75 20.39
N ALA A 476 -30.72 -1.87 20.45
CA ALA A 476 -31.46 -3.02 19.93
C ALA A 476 -31.97 -2.74 18.50
N ASP A 477 -32.26 -3.80 17.75
CA ASP A 477 -32.88 -3.75 16.43
C ASP A 477 -32.24 -2.73 15.49
N MET A 478 -30.91 -2.80 15.33
CA MET A 478 -30.16 -1.91 14.47
C MET A 478 -30.60 -2.04 13.02
N GLN A 479 -30.83 -0.91 12.37
CA GLN A 479 -31.16 -0.75 10.96
C GLN A 479 -30.10 0.11 10.30
N LEU A 480 -29.83 -0.13 9.04
CA LEU A 480 -28.98 0.76 8.24
C LEU A 480 -29.78 2.03 7.90
N ALA A 481 -29.49 3.12 8.58
CA ALA A 481 -30.16 4.40 8.38
C ALA A 481 -29.71 5.06 7.07
N TRP A 482 -28.42 5.06 6.81
CA TRP A 482 -27.86 5.55 5.57
C TRP A 482 -26.46 4.97 5.30
N VAL A 483 -26.08 5.00 4.03
CA VAL A 483 -24.69 4.79 3.55
C VAL A 483 -24.34 5.90 2.58
N ARG A 484 -23.13 6.47 2.71
CA ARG A 484 -22.61 7.50 1.80
C ARG A 484 -21.13 7.24 1.53
N ASN A 485 -20.74 7.38 0.27
CA ASN A 485 -19.35 7.27 -0.13
C ASN A 485 -18.68 8.65 -0.12
N VAL A 486 -17.46 8.74 0.42
CA VAL A 486 -16.72 10.00 0.47
C VAL A 486 -15.87 10.26 -0.80
N GLY A 487 -15.87 9.35 -1.77
CA GLY A 487 -15.18 9.52 -3.05
C GLY A 487 -13.69 9.17 -3.03
N GLU A 488 -13.16 8.73 -1.89
CA GLU A 488 -11.77 8.28 -1.70
C GLU A 488 -11.74 7.11 -0.72
N ASN A 489 -10.70 6.27 -0.81
CA ASN A 489 -10.57 5.12 0.08
C ASN A 489 -10.33 5.55 1.53
N ILE A 490 -10.96 4.86 2.47
CA ILE A 490 -10.71 4.99 3.90
C ILE A 490 -9.95 3.75 4.36
N TYR A 491 -8.80 3.96 4.99
CA TYR A 491 -7.96 2.87 5.44
C TYR A 491 -8.20 2.55 6.92
N MET A 492 -7.26 2.83 7.81
CA MET A 492 -7.40 2.56 9.25
C MET A 492 -7.96 3.73 10.05
N THR A 493 -8.36 4.81 9.41
CA THR A 493 -8.92 5.98 10.08
C THR A 493 -10.33 5.72 10.57
N SER A 494 -10.45 5.47 11.87
CA SER A 494 -11.74 5.25 12.52
C SER A 494 -12.58 6.52 12.50
N PRO A 495 -13.92 6.44 12.29
CA PRO A 495 -14.80 7.60 12.35
C PRO A 495 -14.77 8.22 13.75
N LEU A 496 -14.79 9.55 13.79
CA LEU A 496 -14.97 10.31 15.04
C LEU A 496 -16.31 11.03 15.02
N ILE A 497 -16.84 11.33 16.21
CA ILE A 497 -18.14 11.98 16.37
C ILE A 497 -17.97 13.21 17.26
N HIS A 498 -18.43 14.36 16.78
CA HIS A 498 -18.42 15.60 17.52
C HIS A 498 -19.46 16.57 16.97
N ASP A 499 -20.22 17.24 17.85
CA ASP A 499 -21.20 18.28 17.49
C ASP A 499 -22.14 17.88 16.34
N GLY A 500 -22.79 16.71 16.46
CA GLY A 500 -23.76 16.24 15.47
C GLY A 500 -23.16 15.81 14.12
N ALA A 501 -21.86 15.69 14.03
CA ALA A 501 -21.16 15.33 12.81
C ALA A 501 -20.23 14.13 12.97
N VAL A 502 -19.98 13.43 11.85
CA VAL A 502 -19.00 12.36 11.71
C VAL A 502 -17.81 12.87 10.92
N TYR A 503 -16.61 12.54 11.39
CA TYR A 503 -15.35 12.91 10.75
C TYR A 503 -14.59 11.67 10.36
N VAL A 504 -14.09 11.63 9.13
CA VAL A 504 -13.25 10.57 8.58
C VAL A 504 -12.06 11.17 7.84
N ALA A 505 -11.01 10.40 7.62
CA ALA A 505 -9.92 10.81 6.75
C ALA A 505 -9.64 9.71 5.72
N THR A 506 -9.06 10.11 4.60
CA THR A 506 -8.95 9.29 3.40
C THR A 506 -7.50 9.13 2.92
N THR A 507 -7.30 8.20 2.00
CA THR A 507 -6.01 7.96 1.34
C THR A 507 -6.08 8.33 -0.14
N ASP A 508 -4.91 8.53 -0.74
CA ASP A 508 -4.76 8.92 -2.14
C ASP A 508 -3.86 7.97 -2.96
N GLU A 509 -3.77 6.72 -2.55
CA GLU A 509 -2.97 5.72 -3.26
C GLU A 509 -3.39 5.52 -4.71
N ASN A 510 -4.68 5.70 -5.00
CA ASN A 510 -5.26 5.54 -6.35
C ASN A 510 -5.22 6.82 -7.18
N GLU A 511 -5.17 8.00 -6.53
CA GLU A 511 -5.15 9.29 -7.20
C GLU A 511 -4.42 10.33 -6.32
N ILE A 512 -3.17 10.56 -6.64
CA ILE A 512 -2.25 11.39 -5.86
C ILE A 512 -2.82 12.80 -5.63
N GLY A 513 -2.74 13.29 -4.38
CA GLY A 513 -3.18 14.63 -3.99
C GLY A 513 -4.69 14.76 -3.74
N LYS A 514 -5.40 13.66 -3.62
CA LYS A 514 -6.84 13.65 -3.32
C LYS A 514 -7.20 13.23 -1.89
N ALA A 515 -6.25 12.87 -1.06
CA ALA A 515 -6.51 12.57 0.35
C ALA A 515 -7.10 13.77 1.09
N SER A 516 -7.95 13.52 2.05
CA SER A 516 -8.69 14.56 2.77
C SER A 516 -9.15 14.16 4.16
N VAL A 517 -9.42 15.17 4.97
CA VAL A 517 -10.28 15.07 6.15
C VAL A 517 -11.69 15.53 5.75
N VAL A 518 -12.69 14.74 6.06
CA VAL A 518 -14.09 14.97 5.65
C VAL A 518 -14.99 15.06 6.87
N LYS A 519 -15.83 16.08 6.92
CA LYS A 519 -16.93 16.21 7.89
C LYS A 519 -18.24 15.89 7.20
N MET A 520 -19.06 15.06 7.84
CA MET A 520 -20.38 14.67 7.37
C MET A 520 -21.41 14.96 8.46
N ASP A 521 -22.60 15.36 8.04
CA ASP A 521 -23.75 15.45 8.93
C ASP A 521 -24.12 14.03 9.43
N ALA A 522 -24.16 13.83 10.72
CA ALA A 522 -24.38 12.50 11.30
C ALA A 522 -25.78 11.92 11.01
N VAL A 523 -26.78 12.77 10.81
CA VAL A 523 -28.19 12.36 10.60
C VAL A 523 -28.41 11.97 9.13
N THR A 524 -27.86 12.73 8.19
CA THR A 524 -28.13 12.58 6.74
C THR A 524 -26.99 11.90 5.98
N GLY A 525 -25.80 11.89 6.53
CA GLY A 525 -24.57 11.45 5.86
C GLY A 525 -24.07 12.42 4.80
N ASN A 526 -24.65 13.62 4.66
CA ASN A 526 -24.20 14.61 3.68
C ASN A 526 -22.86 15.20 4.08
N ILE A 527 -21.97 15.35 3.10
CA ILE A 527 -20.67 16.01 3.31
C ILE A 527 -20.93 17.50 3.58
N ILE A 528 -20.44 17.98 4.73
CA ILE A 528 -20.52 19.40 5.11
C ILE A 528 -19.32 20.15 4.58
N TRP A 529 -18.11 19.61 4.80
CA TRP A 529 -16.87 20.17 4.25
C TRP A 529 -15.81 19.07 4.04
N ARG A 530 -14.83 19.42 3.25
CA ARG A 530 -13.67 18.59 2.92
C ARG A 530 -12.42 19.47 2.97
N TYR A 531 -11.40 19.03 3.71
CA TYR A 531 -10.09 19.65 3.74
C TYR A 531 -9.08 18.73 3.05
N ARG A 532 -8.40 19.19 2.01
CA ARG A 532 -7.37 18.43 1.28
C ARG A 532 -6.07 18.41 2.08
N THR A 533 -5.52 17.21 2.30
CA THR A 533 -4.18 17.00 2.86
C THR A 533 -3.15 16.87 1.73
N LYS A 534 -1.89 17.03 2.06
CA LYS A 534 -0.80 16.95 1.06
C LYS A 534 -0.51 15.50 0.64
N SER A 535 -0.86 14.54 1.50
CA SER A 535 -0.70 13.11 1.26
C SER A 535 -1.75 12.32 2.05
N SER A 536 -1.75 10.99 1.90
CA SER A 536 -2.65 10.06 2.58
C SER A 536 -2.68 10.22 4.09
N VAL A 537 -3.86 10.16 4.70
CA VAL A 537 -4.03 9.98 6.14
C VAL A 537 -4.39 8.53 6.40
N ARG A 538 -3.45 7.74 6.88
CA ARG A 538 -3.62 6.30 7.10
C ARG A 538 -3.86 5.90 8.54
N ASN A 539 -3.56 6.78 9.49
CA ASN A 539 -3.65 6.49 10.91
C ASN A 539 -4.76 7.31 11.58
N SER A 540 -4.96 7.10 12.86
CA SER A 540 -6.03 7.74 13.62
C SER A 540 -5.96 9.27 13.57
N ILE A 541 -7.12 9.90 13.51
CA ILE A 541 -7.35 11.33 13.72
C ILE A 541 -7.87 11.57 15.15
N ALA A 542 -7.86 12.81 15.63
CA ALA A 542 -8.39 13.16 16.94
C ALA A 542 -9.13 14.49 16.90
N ILE A 543 -10.02 14.74 17.89
CA ILE A 543 -10.75 16.00 18.03
C ILE A 543 -10.57 16.53 19.45
N GLU A 544 -10.12 17.78 19.55
CA GLU A 544 -9.97 18.48 20.84
C GLU A 544 -10.07 19.99 20.61
N CYS A 545 -10.57 20.75 21.56
CA CYS A 545 -10.70 22.21 21.48
C CYS A 545 -11.33 22.72 20.17
N GLY A 546 -12.38 22.03 19.66
CA GLY A 546 -13.08 22.40 18.43
C GLY A 546 -12.25 22.27 17.15
N LYS A 547 -11.19 21.46 17.16
CA LYS A 547 -10.35 21.18 16.00
C LYS A 547 -10.23 19.69 15.74
N VAL A 548 -10.14 19.35 14.47
CA VAL A 548 -9.79 18.00 14.00
C VAL A 548 -8.28 17.98 13.69
N PHE A 549 -7.58 17.03 14.26
CA PHE A 549 -6.18 16.80 14.04
C PHE A 549 -5.95 15.59 13.16
N ALA A 550 -5.11 15.73 12.16
CA ALA A 550 -4.70 14.67 11.27
C ALA A 550 -3.21 14.78 10.95
N GLN A 551 -2.53 13.65 10.78
CA GLN A 551 -1.15 13.58 10.29
C GLN A 551 -1.12 12.73 9.03
N ASP A 552 -0.58 13.30 7.95
CA ASP A 552 -0.42 12.55 6.72
C ASP A 552 0.89 11.74 6.68
N VAL A 553 1.01 10.82 5.72
CA VAL A 553 2.17 9.94 5.61
C VAL A 553 3.46 10.67 5.21
N SER A 554 3.39 11.94 4.81
CA SER A 554 4.57 12.79 4.59
C SER A 554 5.00 13.55 5.86
N GLY A 555 4.30 13.34 6.98
CA GLY A 555 4.62 13.96 8.27
C GLY A 555 4.09 15.39 8.44
N HIS A 556 3.12 15.81 7.62
CA HIS A 556 2.40 17.04 7.87
C HIS A 556 1.28 16.83 8.88
N LEU A 557 1.31 17.60 9.95
CA LEU A 557 0.32 17.60 11.03
C LEU A 557 -0.59 18.81 10.86
N TYR A 558 -1.89 18.57 10.78
CA TYR A 558 -2.93 19.59 10.54
C TYR A 558 -3.81 19.76 11.76
N ALA A 559 -4.18 20.99 12.06
CA ALA A 559 -5.29 21.37 12.93
C ALA A 559 -6.32 22.12 12.11
N ILE A 560 -7.48 21.50 11.93
CA ILE A 560 -8.57 21.96 11.08
C ILE A 560 -9.73 22.39 11.98
N ASP A 561 -10.29 23.58 11.78
CA ASP A 561 -11.47 24.04 12.49
C ASP A 561 -12.63 23.05 12.24
N ALA A 562 -13.11 22.43 13.31
CA ALA A 562 -14.13 21.37 13.21
C ALA A 562 -15.46 21.86 12.64
N MET A 563 -15.78 23.15 12.82
CA MET A 563 -17.00 23.74 12.29
C MET A 563 -16.85 24.17 10.84
N LYS A 564 -15.75 24.87 10.51
CA LYS A 564 -15.56 25.57 9.23
C LYS A 564 -14.81 24.75 8.18
N GLY A 565 -14.01 23.76 8.58
CA GLY A 565 -13.14 23.00 7.70
C GLY A 565 -11.89 23.77 7.21
N SER A 566 -11.60 24.92 7.81
CA SER A 566 -10.43 25.72 7.45
C SER A 566 -9.22 25.35 8.32
N LEU A 567 -8.02 25.40 7.72
CA LEU A 567 -6.78 25.20 8.46
C LEU A 567 -6.61 26.29 9.52
N VAL A 568 -6.33 25.88 10.76
CA VAL A 568 -6.02 26.76 11.88
C VAL A 568 -4.51 26.90 12.02
N TRP A 569 -3.82 25.76 12.06
CA TRP A 569 -2.37 25.69 12.06
C TRP A 569 -1.90 24.36 11.45
N GLU A 570 -0.66 24.33 10.97
CA GLU A 570 0.00 23.13 10.51
C GLU A 570 1.44 23.05 11.05
N LYS A 571 1.97 21.83 11.12
CA LYS A 571 3.37 21.55 11.44
C LYS A 571 3.95 20.55 10.45
N ASP A 572 5.18 20.78 10.06
CA ASP A 572 6.01 19.79 9.38
C ASP A 572 6.83 19.05 10.44
N MET A 573 6.59 17.76 10.60
CA MET A 573 7.29 16.92 11.57
C MET A 573 8.69 16.53 11.09
N GLN A 574 9.15 17.07 9.97
CA GLN A 574 10.51 16.94 9.42
C GLN A 574 10.98 15.47 9.30
N VAL A 575 10.12 14.62 8.82
CA VAL A 575 10.43 13.19 8.63
C VAL A 575 11.44 12.97 7.50
N GLY A 576 11.63 13.97 6.64
CA GLY A 576 12.53 13.91 5.49
C GLY A 576 11.89 13.24 4.28
N VAL A 577 12.73 12.74 3.38
CA VAL A 577 12.30 12.17 2.10
C VAL A 577 12.18 10.64 2.12
N THR A 578 12.69 9.98 3.15
CA THR A 578 12.52 8.54 3.35
C THR A 578 11.08 8.26 3.79
N PRO A 579 10.49 7.14 3.36
CA PRO A 579 9.12 6.81 3.74
C PRO A 579 8.99 6.76 5.27
N PRO A 580 8.18 7.63 5.89
CA PRO A 580 8.00 7.59 7.33
C PRO A 580 6.91 6.59 7.71
N ILE A 581 7.05 6.01 8.88
CA ILE A 581 5.98 5.34 9.58
C ILE A 581 5.59 6.25 10.74
N ASN A 582 4.37 6.78 10.71
CA ASN A 582 3.89 7.75 11.69
C ASN A 582 2.99 7.08 12.71
N ASP A 583 3.23 7.39 13.99
CA ASP A 583 2.32 6.96 15.06
C ASP A 583 0.93 7.59 14.87
N GLY A 584 -0.11 6.88 15.28
CA GLY A 584 -1.43 7.46 15.40
C GLY A 584 -1.45 8.48 16.53
N LEU A 585 -2.03 9.65 16.26
CA LEU A 585 -2.10 10.76 17.22
C LEU A 585 -3.28 10.62 18.18
N ILE A 586 -3.17 11.26 19.33
CA ILE A 586 -4.26 11.41 20.30
C ILE A 586 -4.34 12.85 20.79
N ALA A 587 -5.51 13.25 21.21
CA ALA A 587 -5.72 14.56 21.85
C ALA A 587 -6.52 14.40 23.15
N ALA A 588 -6.04 15.02 24.21
CA ALA A 588 -6.66 14.97 25.52
C ALA A 588 -6.26 16.16 26.38
N ASN A 589 -7.18 16.66 27.20
CA ASN A 589 -6.92 17.71 28.18
C ASN A 589 -6.30 18.98 27.58
N GLY A 590 -6.73 19.34 26.36
CA GLY A 590 -6.19 20.53 25.65
C GLY A 590 -4.83 20.32 25.00
N VAL A 591 -4.30 19.10 24.99
CA VAL A 591 -2.99 18.77 24.41
C VAL A 591 -3.14 17.77 23.27
N LEU A 592 -2.46 18.04 22.16
CA LEU A 592 -2.27 17.11 21.06
C LEU A 592 -0.91 16.43 21.20
N TYR A 593 -0.89 15.10 21.17
CA TYR A 593 0.34 14.29 21.12
C TYR A 593 0.47 13.64 19.75
N ALA A 594 1.60 13.85 19.11
CA ALA A 594 1.91 13.30 17.80
C ALA A 594 3.36 12.81 17.75
N GLY A 595 3.58 11.67 17.12
CA GLY A 595 4.88 11.02 17.02
C GLY A 595 5.25 10.64 15.60
N THR A 596 6.56 10.53 15.39
CA THR A 596 7.19 9.89 14.25
C THR A 596 8.36 9.07 14.79
N GLY A 597 8.99 8.23 13.99
CA GLY A 597 10.18 7.51 14.43
C GLY A 597 11.31 8.40 14.94
N LYS A 598 11.32 9.66 14.58
CA LYS A 598 12.39 10.60 14.90
C LYS A 598 12.08 11.51 16.10
N GLN A 599 10.82 11.72 16.40
CA GLN A 599 10.40 12.63 17.49
C GLN A 599 8.99 12.31 18.00
N LEU A 600 8.78 12.67 19.27
CA LEU A 600 7.47 12.70 19.92
C LEU A 600 7.25 14.14 20.42
N CYS A 601 6.11 14.72 20.08
CA CYS A 601 5.81 16.11 20.40
C CYS A 601 4.46 16.24 21.11
N ALA A 602 4.36 17.26 21.97
CA ALA A 602 3.10 17.75 22.49
C ALA A 602 2.89 19.21 22.07
N TYR A 603 1.66 19.48 21.64
CA TYR A 603 1.24 20.81 21.22
C TYR A 603 0.01 21.24 22.03
N ASP A 604 -0.07 22.50 22.38
CA ASP A 604 -1.32 23.10 22.82
C ASP A 604 -2.34 22.96 21.68
N ALA A 605 -3.42 22.24 21.92
CA ALA A 605 -4.39 21.87 20.91
C ALA A 605 -5.10 23.10 20.31
N ALA A 606 -5.28 24.17 21.09
CA ALA A 606 -5.94 25.38 20.65
C ALA A 606 -5.06 26.24 19.72
N THR A 607 -3.77 26.37 20.03
CA THR A 607 -2.88 27.35 19.41
C THR A 607 -1.78 26.75 18.52
N GLY A 608 -1.50 25.44 18.65
CA GLY A 608 -0.37 24.79 17.99
C GLY A 608 0.98 25.14 18.59
N LYS A 609 1.01 25.81 19.75
CA LYS A 609 2.27 26.07 20.45
C LYS A 609 2.86 24.76 20.92
N GLN A 610 4.11 24.49 20.56
CA GLN A 610 4.83 23.31 21.04
C GLN A 610 5.08 23.46 22.55
N LEU A 611 4.61 22.49 23.31
CA LEU A 611 4.79 22.42 24.76
C LEU A 611 6.13 21.76 25.09
N TRP A 612 6.41 20.65 24.43
CA TRP A 612 7.67 19.94 24.53
C TRP A 612 7.93 19.08 23.28
N GLN A 613 9.16 18.65 23.11
CA GLN A 613 9.64 17.74 22.07
C GLN A 613 10.66 16.78 22.67
N ASN A 614 10.51 15.49 22.39
CA ASN A 614 11.47 14.48 22.73
C ASN A 614 12.02 13.83 21.45
N THR A 615 13.30 14.02 21.15
CA THR A 615 13.99 13.46 19.97
C THR A 615 14.74 12.19 20.27
N ALA A 616 14.79 11.78 21.55
CA ALA A 616 15.52 10.60 22.01
C ALA A 616 14.58 9.47 22.42
N TRP A 617 13.30 9.58 22.12
CA TRP A 617 12.27 8.70 22.68
C TRP A 617 12.32 7.28 22.15
N ASN A 618 12.73 7.04 20.92
CA ASN A 618 12.77 5.66 20.39
C ASN A 618 13.99 5.32 19.52
N ARG A 619 14.72 6.26 18.97
CA ARG A 619 15.91 6.07 18.11
C ARG A 619 15.66 5.29 16.79
N GLY A 620 14.43 5.06 16.39
CA GLY A 620 14.10 4.24 15.24
C GLY A 620 13.06 4.86 14.33
N GLU A 621 12.46 3.98 13.55
CA GLU A 621 11.31 4.29 12.73
C GLU A 621 10.07 4.40 13.60
N GLY A 622 9.07 5.18 13.18
CA GLY A 622 7.76 5.23 13.81
C GLY A 622 7.04 3.90 13.73
N CYS A 623 5.91 3.80 14.39
CA CYS A 623 5.05 2.63 14.36
C CYS A 623 3.63 3.05 13.98
N THR A 624 2.88 2.18 13.35
CA THR A 624 1.47 2.42 13.00
C THR A 624 0.52 2.37 14.20
N ALA A 625 1.00 1.95 15.37
CA ALA A 625 0.21 1.97 16.60
C ALA A 625 -0.16 3.42 16.99
N THR A 626 -1.37 3.59 17.52
CA THR A 626 -1.80 4.88 18.04
C THR A 626 -1.21 5.07 19.46
N LEU A 627 -0.75 6.28 19.75
CA LEU A 627 -0.33 6.69 21.09
C LEU A 627 -1.46 6.45 22.09
N SER A 628 -1.14 6.13 23.33
CA SER A 628 -2.12 5.93 24.40
C SER A 628 -1.77 6.79 25.61
N PHE A 629 -2.78 7.37 26.24
CA PHE A 629 -2.62 8.24 27.39
C PHE A 629 -3.49 7.77 28.54
N GLY A 630 -2.87 7.49 29.68
CA GLY A 630 -3.56 7.09 30.91
C GLY A 630 -3.80 8.26 31.86
N ASP A 631 -4.82 8.11 32.72
CA ASP A 631 -5.16 9.13 33.73
C ASP A 631 -4.03 9.41 34.73
N ASN A 632 -3.06 8.50 34.84
CA ASN A 632 -1.86 8.66 35.67
C ASN A 632 -0.75 9.50 35.00
N GLY A 633 -1.03 10.15 33.88
CA GLY A 633 -0.11 11.05 33.19
C GLY A 633 0.98 10.37 32.37
N VAL A 634 0.83 9.09 32.05
CA VAL A 634 1.78 8.32 31.26
C VAL A 634 1.32 8.28 29.79
N LEU A 635 2.21 8.69 28.88
CA LEU A 635 2.05 8.60 27.44
C LEU A 635 2.86 7.41 26.90
N ILE A 636 2.20 6.48 26.23
CA ILE A 636 2.81 5.28 25.67
C ILE A 636 2.91 5.42 24.13
N GLY A 637 4.07 5.07 23.59
CA GLY A 637 4.33 5.00 22.15
C GLY A 637 5.23 3.82 21.81
N HIS A 638 5.30 3.49 20.53
CA HIS A 638 6.07 2.37 20.00
C HIS A 638 7.13 2.82 19.01
N ALA A 639 8.11 1.94 18.77
CA ALA A 639 9.00 2.03 17.63
C ALA A 639 8.93 0.75 16.81
N HIS A 640 8.89 0.85 15.51
CA HIS A 640 9.04 -0.29 14.60
C HIS A 640 10.48 -0.81 14.72
N TRP A 641 10.66 -2.11 14.90
CA TRP A 641 11.95 -2.74 15.24
C TRP A 641 12.60 -2.15 16.51
N GLY A 642 11.81 -1.57 17.38
CA GLY A 642 12.24 -0.95 18.61
C GLY A 642 11.35 -1.29 19.78
N ALA A 643 11.63 -0.67 20.94
CA ALA A 643 10.93 -0.94 22.17
C ALA A 643 9.59 -0.19 22.27
N LEU A 644 8.75 -0.69 23.14
CA LEU A 644 7.64 0.07 23.72
C LEU A 644 8.21 1.09 24.70
N HIS A 645 7.81 2.36 24.60
CA HIS A 645 8.29 3.46 25.41
C HIS A 645 7.19 4.14 26.21
N ALA A 646 7.49 4.51 27.43
CA ALA A 646 6.66 5.38 28.25
C ALA A 646 7.34 6.73 28.48
N ASN A 647 6.53 7.78 28.41
CA ASN A 647 6.96 9.14 28.64
C ASN A 647 6.01 9.85 29.61
N ASP A 648 6.51 10.79 30.37
CA ASP A 648 5.69 11.69 31.14
C ASP A 648 4.96 12.63 30.20
N ALA A 649 3.65 12.63 30.20
CA ALA A 649 2.85 13.36 29.22
C ALA A 649 2.96 14.88 29.36
N ALA A 650 3.22 15.38 30.57
CA ALA A 650 3.33 16.81 30.82
C ALA A 650 4.67 17.39 30.33
N THR A 651 5.74 16.60 30.40
CA THR A 651 7.11 17.08 30.16
C THR A 651 7.80 16.42 28.96
N GLY A 652 7.26 15.31 28.45
CA GLY A 652 7.89 14.49 27.41
C GLY A 652 9.09 13.68 27.89
N LYS A 653 9.40 13.73 29.20
CA LYS A 653 10.53 13.00 29.76
C LYS A 653 10.31 11.49 29.63
N HIS A 654 11.31 10.80 29.08
CA HIS A 654 11.32 9.36 29.00
C HIS A 654 11.30 8.73 30.41
N LEU A 655 10.41 7.79 30.65
CA LEU A 655 10.26 7.07 31.91
C LEU A 655 10.94 5.70 31.85
N TRP A 656 10.59 4.90 30.86
CA TRP A 656 11.16 3.57 30.67
C TRP A 656 10.96 3.10 29.22
N ALA A 657 11.74 2.07 28.84
CA ALA A 657 11.58 1.32 27.59
C ALA A 657 11.48 -0.17 27.90
N SER A 658 10.64 -0.90 27.13
CA SER A 658 10.54 -2.35 27.29
C SER A 658 11.83 -3.04 26.91
N THR A 659 12.18 -4.07 27.68
CA THR A 659 13.33 -4.98 27.41
C THR A 659 12.89 -6.34 26.87
N ASP A 660 11.58 -6.60 26.77
CA ASP A 660 11.06 -7.84 26.18
C ASP A 660 11.14 -7.81 24.67
N GLY A 661 11.87 -8.74 24.06
CA GLY A 661 12.10 -8.81 22.62
C GLY A 661 10.82 -9.00 21.80
N GLU A 662 9.76 -9.59 22.36
CA GLU A 662 8.47 -9.72 21.67
C GLU A 662 7.74 -8.39 21.50
N LEU A 663 8.10 -7.35 22.27
CA LEU A 663 7.57 -6.00 22.14
C LEU A 663 8.42 -5.12 21.21
N TRP A 664 9.55 -5.64 20.68
CA TRP A 664 10.43 -4.89 19.80
C TRP A 664 10.02 -4.98 18.33
N GLN A 665 9.38 -6.07 17.94
CA GLN A 665 9.05 -6.26 16.53
C GLN A 665 7.80 -5.47 16.12
N ARG A 666 6.72 -5.69 16.81
CA ARG A 666 5.43 -4.98 16.65
C ARG A 666 4.53 -5.29 17.82
N SER A 667 3.81 -4.29 18.28
CA SER A 667 2.74 -4.47 19.24
C SER A 667 1.57 -3.53 18.94
N SER A 668 0.40 -3.90 19.44
CA SER A 668 -0.80 -3.10 19.29
C SER A 668 -0.73 -1.79 20.07
N SER A 669 -1.58 -0.85 19.74
CA SER A 669 -1.88 0.27 20.64
C SER A 669 -2.37 -0.26 21.99
N PRO A 670 -1.89 0.26 23.14
CA PRO A 670 -2.37 -0.19 24.44
C PRO A 670 -3.78 0.30 24.74
N ALA A 671 -4.57 -0.53 25.43
CA ALA A 671 -5.77 -0.10 26.14
C ALA A 671 -5.41 0.15 27.60
N MET A 672 -5.68 1.36 28.10
CA MET A 672 -5.39 1.74 29.48
C MET A 672 -6.53 1.34 30.40
N TRP A 673 -6.19 0.76 31.55
CA TRP A 673 -7.15 0.39 32.58
C TRP A 673 -6.57 0.72 33.98
N GLY A 674 -6.87 1.91 34.48
CA GLY A 674 -6.23 2.42 35.68
C GLY A 674 -4.71 2.56 35.49
N ASP A 675 -3.95 1.97 36.40
CA ASP A 675 -2.48 2.02 36.37
C ASP A 675 -1.83 0.96 35.47
N VAL A 676 -2.63 0.08 34.85
CA VAL A 676 -2.12 -0.95 33.97
C VAL A 676 -2.59 -0.72 32.52
N MET A 677 -1.81 -1.26 31.60
CA MET A 677 -2.16 -1.29 30.20
C MET A 677 -2.17 -2.72 29.66
N TYR A 678 -3.05 -2.96 28.70
CA TYR A 678 -3.19 -4.22 27.99
C TYR A 678 -2.80 -4.00 26.54
N LEU A 679 -1.93 -4.85 26.00
CA LEU A 679 -1.54 -4.83 24.60
C LEU A 679 -1.21 -6.24 24.13
N VAL A 680 -1.25 -6.45 22.83
CA VAL A 680 -0.84 -7.70 22.19
C VAL A 680 0.35 -7.46 21.29
N SER A 681 1.32 -8.37 21.33
CA SER A 681 2.23 -8.61 20.23
C SER A 681 1.66 -9.72 19.36
N MET A 682 2.33 -10.10 18.27
CA MET A 682 1.83 -11.20 17.44
C MET A 682 1.51 -12.46 18.25
N ARG A 683 2.36 -12.82 19.23
CA ARG A 683 2.29 -14.11 19.93
C ARG A 683 1.87 -14.02 21.38
N TYR A 684 1.82 -12.83 21.95
CA TYR A 684 1.62 -12.68 23.39
C TYR A 684 0.65 -11.55 23.72
N LEU A 685 -0.17 -11.79 24.75
CA LEU A 685 -0.83 -10.74 25.52
C LEU A 685 0.13 -10.29 26.64
N PHE A 686 0.24 -8.97 26.79
CA PHE A 686 0.94 -8.33 27.88
C PHE A 686 -0.02 -7.52 28.74
N VAL A 687 0.18 -7.58 30.08
CA VAL A 687 -0.36 -6.64 31.04
C VAL A 687 0.83 -6.01 31.75
N ILE A 688 0.94 -4.69 31.66
CA ILE A 688 2.11 -3.95 32.10
C ILE A 688 1.67 -2.79 32.99
N GLU A 689 2.36 -2.58 34.10
CA GLU A 689 2.21 -1.38 34.91
C GLU A 689 2.73 -0.18 34.14
N SER A 690 1.84 0.76 33.80
CA SER A 690 2.13 1.81 32.81
C SER A 690 3.25 2.77 33.24
N ARG A 691 3.39 3.04 34.55
CA ARG A 691 4.35 4.00 35.08
C ARG A 691 5.77 3.44 35.23
N THR A 692 5.92 2.14 35.49
CA THR A 692 7.21 1.49 35.77
C THR A 692 7.71 0.59 34.65
N GLY A 693 6.81 0.17 33.73
CA GLY A 693 7.11 -0.83 32.69
C GLY A 693 7.20 -2.26 33.22
N LYS A 694 6.81 -2.50 34.48
CA LYS A 694 6.81 -3.85 35.04
C LYS A 694 5.78 -4.72 34.35
N VAL A 695 6.24 -5.80 33.71
CA VAL A 695 5.37 -6.81 33.11
C VAL A 695 4.72 -7.62 34.25
N ILE A 696 3.40 -7.50 34.35
CA ILE A 696 2.58 -8.23 35.32
C ILE A 696 2.18 -9.60 34.75
N VAL A 697 1.79 -9.60 33.46
CA VAL A 697 1.38 -10.80 32.73
C VAL A 697 2.05 -10.81 31.37
N ARG A 698 2.55 -11.99 30.99
CA ARG A 698 3.03 -12.35 29.66
C ARG A 698 2.43 -13.69 29.29
N LYS A 699 1.31 -13.65 28.56
CA LYS A 699 0.56 -14.86 28.18
C LYS A 699 0.76 -15.16 26.71
N LYS A 700 1.26 -16.36 26.40
CA LYS A 700 1.33 -16.84 25.01
C LYS A 700 -0.08 -17.12 24.49
N LEU A 701 -0.35 -16.63 23.29
CA LEU A 701 -1.63 -16.80 22.61
C LEU A 701 -1.66 -18.11 21.79
N ASN A 702 -2.86 -18.65 21.60
CA ASN A 702 -3.08 -19.80 20.73
C ASN A 702 -3.07 -19.43 19.23
N TYR A 703 -3.38 -18.16 18.93
CA TYR A 703 -3.43 -17.59 17.58
C TYR A 703 -2.61 -16.30 17.55
N ASP A 704 -2.01 -15.98 16.41
CA ASP A 704 -1.27 -14.74 16.23
C ASP A 704 -2.23 -13.56 16.28
N ALA A 705 -2.02 -12.63 17.20
CA ALA A 705 -2.81 -11.41 17.30
C ALA A 705 -2.52 -10.46 16.14
N ASN A 706 -3.52 -9.71 15.70
CA ASN A 706 -3.31 -8.61 14.77
C ASN A 706 -2.84 -7.37 15.54
N VAL A 707 -1.67 -6.85 15.20
CA VAL A 707 -1.07 -5.71 15.89
C VAL A 707 -1.70 -4.36 15.54
N SER A 708 -2.62 -4.32 14.58
CA SER A 708 -3.42 -3.12 14.29
C SER A 708 -4.58 -2.94 15.27
N THR A 709 -5.03 -4.02 15.92
CA THR A 709 -6.14 -4.00 16.87
C THR A 709 -5.70 -3.41 18.20
N VAL A 710 -6.57 -2.63 18.85
CA VAL A 710 -6.46 -2.30 20.28
C VAL A 710 -7.27 -3.30 21.06
N PRO A 711 -6.74 -3.97 22.06
CA PRO A 711 -7.54 -4.87 22.89
C PRO A 711 -8.69 -4.12 23.59
N LEU A 712 -9.92 -4.57 23.38
CA LEU A 712 -11.05 -4.13 24.19
C LEU A 712 -10.96 -4.79 25.57
N VAL A 713 -10.83 -4.00 26.60
CA VAL A 713 -10.76 -4.49 28.00
C VAL A 713 -12.07 -4.19 28.69
N THR A 714 -12.69 -5.21 29.24
CA THR A 714 -13.91 -5.10 30.05
C THR A 714 -13.64 -5.54 31.50
N ASP A 715 -14.68 -5.60 32.30
CA ASP A 715 -14.59 -6.18 33.65
C ASP A 715 -14.27 -7.69 33.66
N LYS A 716 -14.63 -8.40 32.57
CA LYS A 716 -14.52 -9.86 32.45
C LYS A 716 -13.71 -10.37 31.28
N GLU A 717 -13.63 -9.64 30.19
CA GLU A 717 -13.00 -10.11 28.95
C GLU A 717 -11.91 -9.16 28.45
N ILE A 718 -11.00 -9.73 27.68
CA ILE A 718 -10.06 -9.03 26.78
C ILE A 718 -10.35 -9.54 25.38
N ILE A 719 -10.77 -8.64 24.44
CA ILE A 719 -11.24 -9.04 23.12
C ILE A 719 -10.41 -8.29 22.06
N PHE A 720 -9.90 -9.03 21.06
CA PHE A 720 -9.09 -8.46 19.99
C PHE A 720 -9.15 -9.30 18.71
N GLY A 721 -8.75 -8.69 17.60
CA GLY A 721 -8.60 -9.35 16.31
C GLY A 721 -7.31 -10.18 16.23
N THR A 722 -7.33 -11.24 15.44
CA THR A 722 -6.16 -12.06 15.12
C THR A 722 -5.73 -11.84 13.68
N SER A 723 -4.49 -12.21 13.36
CA SER A 723 -3.94 -12.09 12.00
C SER A 723 -4.42 -13.19 11.06
N ASP A 724 -4.93 -14.29 11.58
CA ASP A 724 -5.17 -15.51 10.79
C ASP A 724 -6.42 -16.30 11.18
N ASN A 725 -7.09 -15.96 12.30
CA ASN A 725 -8.17 -16.77 12.85
C ASN A 725 -9.41 -15.99 13.34
N GLY A 726 -9.62 -14.74 12.93
CA GLY A 726 -10.80 -13.98 13.31
C GLY A 726 -10.67 -13.29 14.68
N ILE A 727 -11.67 -13.44 15.56
CA ILE A 727 -11.81 -12.67 16.81
C ILE A 727 -11.62 -13.58 18.01
N LEU A 728 -10.75 -13.17 18.93
CA LEU A 728 -10.43 -13.91 20.15
C LEU A 728 -10.88 -13.13 21.38
N ALA A 729 -11.50 -13.84 22.33
CA ALA A 729 -11.78 -13.31 23.67
C ALA A 729 -11.13 -14.16 24.75
N LEU A 730 -10.42 -13.52 25.64
CA LEU A 730 -9.82 -14.13 26.82
C LEU A 730 -10.61 -13.72 28.07
N ASP A 731 -10.68 -14.60 29.05
CA ASP A 731 -11.13 -14.25 30.38
C ASP A 731 -10.09 -13.35 31.05
N ARG A 732 -10.51 -12.20 31.55
CA ARG A 732 -9.58 -11.20 32.07
C ARG A 732 -8.89 -11.61 33.36
N SER A 733 -9.49 -12.53 34.14
CA SER A 733 -8.93 -12.97 35.43
C SER A 733 -7.93 -14.11 35.28
N THR A 734 -8.16 -14.99 34.33
CA THR A 734 -7.33 -16.18 34.07
C THR A 734 -6.42 -16.05 32.88
N TYR A 735 -6.75 -15.13 31.94
CA TYR A 735 -6.10 -14.95 30.64
C TYR A 735 -6.21 -16.16 29.71
N GLU A 736 -7.15 -17.08 30.00
CA GLU A 736 -7.45 -18.22 29.17
C GLU A 736 -8.50 -17.88 28.15
N GLU A 737 -8.50 -18.60 27.01
CA GLU A 737 -9.50 -18.43 25.94
C GLU A 737 -10.91 -18.69 26.49
N LYS A 738 -11.79 -17.72 26.31
CA LYS A 738 -13.19 -17.80 26.70
C LYS A 738 -14.07 -18.19 25.51
N TRP A 739 -13.82 -17.58 24.38
CA TRP A 739 -14.44 -17.92 23.12
C TRP A 739 -13.60 -17.41 21.94
N HIS A 740 -13.81 -18.03 20.80
CA HIS A 740 -13.19 -17.70 19.53
C HIS A 740 -14.27 -17.65 18.44
N PHE A 741 -14.30 -16.57 17.65
CA PHE A 741 -15.21 -16.40 16.53
C PHE A 741 -14.41 -16.34 15.22
N LYS A 742 -14.58 -17.36 14.38
CA LYS A 742 -13.90 -17.44 13.11
C LYS A 742 -14.59 -16.57 12.05
N THR A 743 -13.86 -15.63 11.45
CA THR A 743 -14.31 -14.83 10.30
C THR A 743 -14.04 -15.57 8.99
N GLY A 744 -14.46 -14.97 7.86
CA GLY A 744 -14.09 -15.41 6.54
C GLY A 744 -12.65 -15.06 6.17
N THR A 745 -12.25 -15.48 4.99
CA THR A 745 -10.96 -15.15 4.37
C THR A 745 -10.90 -13.68 4.01
N ALA A 746 -9.79 -13.01 4.24
CA ALA A 746 -9.58 -11.63 3.88
C ALA A 746 -9.75 -11.40 2.36
N ILE A 747 -10.47 -10.36 1.97
CA ILE A 747 -10.59 -9.91 0.58
C ILE A 747 -9.22 -9.36 0.11
N ILE A 748 -8.57 -8.57 0.98
CA ILE A 748 -7.24 -8.00 0.76
C ILE A 748 -6.43 -8.22 2.03
N SER A 749 -5.18 -8.64 1.89
CA SER A 749 -4.28 -8.77 3.04
C SER A 749 -3.66 -7.42 3.40
N SER A 750 -3.65 -7.08 4.68
CA SER A 750 -2.96 -5.92 5.24
C SER A 750 -2.18 -6.25 6.52
N ALA A 751 -2.18 -7.51 6.92
CA ALA A 751 -1.42 -8.00 8.06
C ALA A 751 -0.04 -8.46 7.57
N PRO A 752 1.02 -7.64 7.74
CA PRO A 752 2.34 -7.94 7.20
C PRO A 752 2.89 -9.24 7.77
N TYR A 753 3.57 -10.02 6.90
CA TYR A 753 4.20 -11.31 7.24
C TYR A 753 3.23 -12.40 7.72
N THR A 754 1.93 -12.25 7.54
CA THR A 754 0.96 -13.34 7.70
C THR A 754 0.80 -14.08 6.38
N GLY A 755 0.37 -15.35 6.43
CA GLY A 755 0.20 -16.17 5.21
C GLY A 755 -0.87 -15.63 4.26
N ASN A 756 -0.99 -16.28 3.10
CA ASN A 756 -1.99 -15.95 2.09
C ASN A 756 -3.40 -16.21 2.63
N HIS A 757 -4.30 -15.26 2.39
CA HIS A 757 -5.72 -15.35 2.77
C HIS A 757 -6.01 -15.66 4.25
N PRO A 758 -5.39 -14.96 5.19
CA PRO A 758 -5.72 -15.17 6.59
C PRO A 758 -7.14 -14.66 6.88
N ALA A 759 -7.78 -15.25 7.89
CA ALA A 759 -9.02 -14.72 8.46
C ALA A 759 -8.67 -13.56 9.41
N THR A 760 -8.14 -12.47 8.84
CA THR A 760 -7.56 -11.35 9.60
C THR A 760 -8.62 -10.32 10.00
N VAL A 761 -8.43 -9.76 11.20
CA VAL A 761 -9.28 -8.70 11.77
C VAL A 761 -8.39 -7.59 12.30
N GLU A 762 -8.37 -6.47 11.61
CA GLU A 762 -7.57 -5.29 11.93
C GLU A 762 -8.28 -4.33 12.87
N THR A 763 -9.61 -4.38 12.91
CA THR A 763 -10.41 -3.46 13.72
C THR A 763 -10.29 -3.74 15.20
N SER A 764 -10.36 -2.70 16.00
CA SER A 764 -10.56 -2.81 17.45
C SER A 764 -12.03 -3.03 17.76
N ALA A 765 -12.33 -3.83 18.76
CA ALA A 765 -13.69 -4.13 19.15
C ALA A 765 -14.39 -2.91 19.78
N LEU A 766 -15.63 -2.68 19.40
CA LEU A 766 -16.54 -1.72 20.03
C LEU A 766 -17.57 -2.47 20.86
N LEU A 767 -17.67 -2.17 22.15
CA LEU A 767 -18.69 -2.73 23.02
C LEU A 767 -19.91 -1.80 23.13
N VAL A 768 -21.09 -2.32 22.79
CA VAL A 768 -22.37 -1.62 22.95
C VAL A 768 -23.31 -2.50 23.79
N GLY A 769 -23.45 -2.17 25.08
CA GLY A 769 -24.15 -3.01 26.05
C GLY A 769 -23.49 -4.38 26.22
N ASN A 770 -24.10 -5.43 25.67
CA ASN A 770 -23.54 -6.80 25.66
C ASN A 770 -23.16 -7.28 24.26
N THR A 771 -23.15 -6.40 23.28
CA THR A 771 -22.80 -6.71 21.89
C THR A 771 -21.42 -6.17 21.56
N VAL A 772 -20.55 -7.03 21.04
CA VAL A 772 -19.27 -6.68 20.46
C VAL A 772 -19.45 -6.46 18.97
N LEU A 773 -19.07 -5.30 18.49
CA LEU A 773 -19.08 -4.94 17.06
C LEU A 773 -17.66 -4.87 16.54
N MET A 774 -17.37 -5.59 15.47
CA MET A 774 -16.08 -5.59 14.78
C MET A 774 -16.29 -5.70 13.27
N GLY A 775 -15.47 -5.01 12.51
CA GLY A 775 -15.30 -5.25 11.08
C GLY A 775 -14.19 -6.24 10.84
N ALA A 776 -14.15 -6.84 9.64
CA ALA A 776 -13.08 -7.75 9.26
C ALA A 776 -12.68 -7.54 7.79
N SER A 777 -11.51 -8.02 7.44
CA SER A 777 -11.00 -7.94 6.07
C SER A 777 -11.73 -8.84 5.08
N ASP A 778 -12.62 -9.72 5.55
CA ASP A 778 -13.54 -10.51 4.72
C ASP A 778 -14.76 -9.71 4.20
N GLY A 779 -14.84 -8.42 4.53
CA GLY A 779 -15.89 -7.53 4.09
C GLY A 779 -17.19 -7.63 4.89
N TYR A 780 -17.14 -8.15 6.11
CA TYR A 780 -18.27 -8.18 7.02
C TYR A 780 -18.09 -7.24 8.21
N ILE A 781 -19.20 -6.67 8.64
CA ILE A 781 -19.41 -6.10 9.97
C ILE A 781 -20.12 -7.16 10.80
N TYR A 782 -19.59 -7.51 11.96
CA TYR A 782 -20.08 -8.53 12.85
C TYR A 782 -20.62 -7.94 14.15
N ALA A 783 -21.75 -8.42 14.61
CA ALA A 783 -22.29 -8.20 15.95
C ALA A 783 -22.32 -9.54 16.69
N ILE A 784 -21.58 -9.62 17.79
CA ILE A 784 -21.30 -10.85 18.52
C ILE A 784 -21.70 -10.68 19.98
N ASP A 785 -22.32 -11.70 20.59
CA ASP A 785 -22.57 -11.72 22.02
C ASP A 785 -21.24 -11.78 22.80
N ARG A 786 -21.00 -10.79 23.64
CA ARG A 786 -19.76 -10.66 24.42
C ARG A 786 -19.47 -11.88 25.29
N THR A 787 -20.52 -12.53 25.82
CA THR A 787 -20.36 -13.55 26.84
C THR A 787 -20.00 -14.92 26.29
N ASN A 788 -20.43 -15.23 25.06
CA ASN A 788 -20.30 -16.58 24.49
C ASN A 788 -19.79 -16.61 23.04
N GLY A 789 -19.51 -15.46 22.42
CA GLY A 789 -18.98 -15.38 21.05
C GLY A 789 -19.99 -15.74 19.96
N ARG A 790 -21.30 -15.84 20.29
CA ARG A 790 -22.32 -16.17 19.29
C ARG A 790 -22.65 -14.97 18.39
N LEU A 791 -22.73 -15.24 17.09
CA LEU A 791 -23.17 -14.27 16.12
C LEU A 791 -24.62 -13.86 16.39
N GLN A 792 -24.85 -12.56 16.53
CA GLN A 792 -26.19 -11.98 16.63
C GLN A 792 -26.68 -11.54 15.24
N TRP A 793 -25.86 -10.77 14.50
CA TRP A 793 -26.07 -10.42 13.10
C TRP A 793 -24.74 -10.10 12.43
N ARG A 794 -24.78 -10.05 11.11
CA ARG A 794 -23.66 -9.57 10.29
C ARG A 794 -24.18 -8.77 9.09
N HIS A 795 -23.35 -7.88 8.58
CA HIS A 795 -23.64 -7.12 7.37
C HIS A 795 -22.48 -7.25 6.39
N PHE A 796 -22.77 -7.71 5.17
CA PHE A 796 -21.76 -7.86 4.13
C PHE A 796 -21.64 -6.55 3.34
N VAL A 797 -20.53 -5.87 3.46
CA VAL A 797 -20.22 -4.66 2.71
C VAL A 797 -19.45 -4.94 1.42
N GLY A 798 -18.75 -6.07 1.32
CA GLY A 798 -18.02 -6.52 0.13
C GLY A 798 -16.73 -5.77 -0.16
N ALA A 799 -16.26 -4.96 0.78
CA ALA A 799 -14.94 -4.34 0.81
C ALA A 799 -14.33 -4.56 2.20
N PRO A 800 -13.03 -4.64 2.37
CA PRO A 800 -12.42 -4.80 3.70
C PRO A 800 -12.88 -3.71 4.67
N VAL A 801 -13.06 -4.08 5.95
CA VAL A 801 -13.33 -3.16 7.03
C VAL A 801 -12.09 -3.12 7.93
N PHE A 802 -11.23 -2.13 7.75
CA PHE A 802 -9.97 -1.99 8.47
C PHE A 802 -10.07 -1.05 9.67
N ALA A 803 -10.97 -0.08 9.62
CA ALA A 803 -11.13 0.93 10.65
C ALA A 803 -12.12 0.50 11.74
N SER A 804 -11.81 0.83 12.99
CA SER A 804 -12.69 0.59 14.13
C SER A 804 -13.93 1.49 14.06
N MET A 805 -15.00 1.07 14.70
CA MET A 805 -16.29 1.77 14.69
C MET A 805 -16.37 2.81 15.80
N ALA A 806 -17.35 3.72 15.67
CA ALA A 806 -17.70 4.73 16.67
C ALA A 806 -19.17 4.64 17.04
N VAL A 807 -19.52 5.06 18.25
CA VAL A 807 -20.90 5.05 18.73
C VAL A 807 -21.26 6.35 19.44
N SER A 808 -22.49 6.83 19.19
CA SER A 808 -23.07 7.96 19.91
C SER A 808 -24.60 7.83 19.92
N GLY A 809 -25.23 8.06 21.06
CA GLY A 809 -26.68 7.95 21.21
C GLY A 809 -27.19 6.55 20.82
N ASN A 810 -28.07 6.51 19.84
CA ASN A 810 -28.63 5.25 19.33
C ASN A 810 -27.93 4.74 18.06
N THR A 811 -26.78 5.30 17.69
CA THR A 811 -26.17 5.07 16.35
C THR A 811 -24.72 4.62 16.44
N VAL A 812 -24.41 3.60 15.64
CA VAL A 812 -23.06 3.11 15.38
C VAL A 812 -22.65 3.54 13.98
N PHE A 813 -21.46 4.11 13.86
CA PHE A 813 -20.83 4.47 12.58
C PHE A 813 -19.69 3.52 12.26
N ALA A 814 -19.69 3.01 11.03
CA ALA A 814 -18.65 2.17 10.48
C ALA A 814 -18.18 2.74 9.15
N VAL A 815 -16.97 2.36 8.72
CA VAL A 815 -16.43 2.70 7.40
C VAL A 815 -15.83 1.47 6.77
N ASP A 816 -15.81 1.41 5.44
CA ASP A 816 -15.10 0.38 4.71
C ASP A 816 -14.02 0.97 3.80
N PHE A 817 -13.15 0.10 3.29
CA PHE A 817 -12.03 0.48 2.43
C PHE A 817 -12.47 1.18 1.13
N SER A 818 -13.68 0.92 0.64
CA SER A 818 -14.20 1.55 -0.57
C SER A 818 -14.55 3.04 -0.40
N GLY A 819 -14.45 3.57 0.82
CA GLY A 819 -14.82 4.93 1.16
C GLY A 819 -16.27 5.12 1.59
N ASN A 820 -17.00 4.05 1.82
CA ASN A 820 -18.35 4.14 2.38
C ASN A 820 -18.29 4.43 3.87
N VAL A 821 -19.20 5.30 4.32
CA VAL A 821 -19.54 5.54 5.71
C VAL A 821 -20.97 5.05 5.95
N TYR A 822 -21.15 4.25 6.97
CA TYR A 822 -22.42 3.61 7.36
C TYR A 822 -22.91 4.16 8.69
N ALA A 823 -24.22 4.41 8.81
CA ALA A 823 -24.87 4.67 10.08
C ALA A 823 -25.92 3.58 10.36
N PHE A 824 -25.71 2.83 11.44
CA PHE A 824 -26.67 1.86 11.95
C PHE A 824 -27.36 2.44 13.17
N SER A 825 -28.66 2.72 13.09
CA SER A 825 -29.45 3.25 14.20
C SER A 825 -30.40 2.21 14.76
N GLY A 826 -30.61 2.23 16.06
CA GLY A 826 -31.46 1.27 16.72
C GLY A 826 -32.28 1.86 17.88
N GLU A 827 -32.95 1.01 18.66
CA GLU A 827 -33.65 1.39 19.87
C GLU A 827 -32.67 1.49 21.02
N LEU A 828 -32.49 2.72 21.53
CA LEU A 828 -31.62 2.95 22.69
C LEU A 828 -32.28 2.42 23.96
N LYS A 829 -31.61 1.51 24.62
CA LYS A 829 -32.01 1.02 25.97
C LYS A 829 -30.90 1.43 26.96
N PRO A 830 -31.14 2.51 27.70
CA PRO A 830 -30.15 2.99 28.68
C PRO A 830 -29.77 1.90 29.69
N CYS A 831 -28.50 1.83 30.00
CA CYS A 831 -28.03 0.96 31.07
C CYS A 831 -28.72 1.37 32.39
N LYS A 832 -29.49 0.45 33.02
CA LYS A 832 -30.00 0.69 34.34
C LYS A 832 -28.81 0.85 35.27
N SER A 833 -28.57 2.08 35.75
CA SER A 833 -27.57 2.33 36.80
C SER A 833 -27.87 1.41 37.97
N GLY A 834 -27.13 0.37 38.16
CA GLY A 834 -27.18 -0.40 39.38
C GLY A 834 -26.83 0.57 40.51
N LYS A 835 -27.72 0.64 41.50
CA LYS A 835 -27.50 1.35 42.75
C LYS A 835 -26.29 0.82 43.46
#